data_d531d80dd735231316b3e3e82f001181
#
_entry.id   d531d80dd735231316b3e3e82f001181
#
_cell.length_a   1.000
_cell.length_b   1.000
_cell.length_c   1.000
_cell.angle_alpha   90.00
_cell.angle_beta   90.00
_cell.angle_gamma   90.00
#
_symmetry.space_group_name_H-M   'P 1'
#
loop_
_entity.id
_entity.type
_entity.pdbx_description
1 polymer ?
#
loop_
_entity_poly.entity_id
_entity_poly.type
_entity_poly.pdbx_seq_one_letter_code
_entity_poly.pdbx_strand_id
1 'polypeptide(L)'
;MAALGKIRKRGVTLVIIIGLGLFAFIAEEAVRSCEATKNQQRQQIGEVLGNKVNVQEFQTLVDEYQEVMKMTQGRDNFSEEELNQIKDQVWNQYITQQIIANEAGKVGLTVTDEEMQNIMKEGTNPMLMQSPFVNQQTGRFDATQLTKFLADYKKNASNPQLAESYERIYKYWQFIEKQLRTQTLAQKYQSLIAGSLLSNPISAKMSFEGQNKESDILLASFPYSSINDNDVQVSDADLKAKFEEQKEQFKQTIESRDIKYVGFQVVASAADRAELMKTMNDACAKLESGASAAEVVRKAQSQFAYTGIAATKRAYPSDIAAKLDSMSVGQTTKPFETKSDNTLNVVKLLAKTQAPDSIEYRQIQVAGATPEAAKKTADSILVALKAGADFEATAKKYGQEGAKQWLTSAMYENSNTMDEDSKNYLNSIQTLAVNDVKLLEFSAGSIILQVTARKAMVDKYDVAVVKHTIDFSKQTYSDAYNKFSQYVSENKTIADLEKNAAKFGFQVQERKDMFNNEHNVVGLRSTREAMKWIFDAKEGEVSPLYECGNNDNLLVVALTKIHPVGYRDLDGVKEMLKQEVLRDKKFETLKGKLAAVKTIADAQKAGAKVDSVNQITFSAPVFVQATGSSEPALSGAVAVTAQGQMSKAPVKGNGGAYVFQVVKKADREGAKFDAKTQEQMLSQQAMQAASRFMSELYQKANVVDNRYLFF
;
A
#
# COMPACT_ATOMS: atom_id res chain seq x y z
N MET A 1 9.62 -74.89 40.19
CA MET A 1 8.36 -74.37 40.74
C MET A 1 8.49 -73.16 41.67
N ALA A 2 9.73 -72.82 42.13
CA ALA A 2 9.93 -71.68 43.05
C ALA A 2 9.89 -70.26 42.34
N ALA A 3 10.11 -70.16 41.03
CA ALA A 3 10.07 -68.86 40.30
C ALA A 3 8.67 -68.34 40.10
N LEU A 4 7.69 -69.19 39.82
CA LEU A 4 6.29 -68.80 39.58
C LEU A 4 5.60 -68.26 40.86
N GLY A 5 5.98 -68.75 42.08
CA GLY A 5 5.43 -68.22 43.31
C GLY A 5 5.89 -66.78 43.65
N LYS A 6 7.13 -66.40 43.23
CA LYS A 6 7.66 -65.02 43.42
C LYS A 6 7.02 -64.02 42.47
N ILE A 7 6.67 -64.49 41.26
CA ILE A 7 5.95 -63.62 40.26
C ILE A 7 4.52 -63.35 40.70
N ARG A 8 3.85 -64.35 41.30
CA ARG A 8 2.46 -64.21 41.76
C ARG A 8 2.32 -63.27 42.98
N LYS A 9 3.38 -63.20 43.86
CA LYS A 9 3.41 -62.27 45.00
C LYS A 9 3.70 -60.82 44.61
N ARG A 10 4.28 -60.60 43.42
CA ARG A 10 4.59 -59.25 42.88
C ARG A 10 3.73 -58.87 41.66
N GLY A 11 2.61 -59.54 41.44
CA GLY A 11 1.74 -59.33 40.31
C GLY A 11 1.25 -57.90 40.21
N VAL A 12 0.88 -57.28 41.32
CA VAL A 12 0.44 -55.87 41.34
C VAL A 12 1.55 -54.91 40.94
N THR A 13 2.80 -55.16 41.43
CA THR A 13 3.99 -54.32 41.05
C THR A 13 4.33 -54.48 39.58
N LEU A 14 4.19 -55.68 39.01
CA LEU A 14 4.40 -55.95 37.60
C LEU A 14 3.38 -55.24 36.69
N VAL A 15 2.09 -55.26 37.11
CA VAL A 15 1.02 -54.56 36.40
C VAL A 15 1.21 -53.04 36.46
N ILE A 16 1.68 -52.50 37.60
CA ILE A 16 2.01 -51.06 37.71
C ILE A 16 3.19 -50.69 36.80
N ILE A 17 4.24 -51.49 36.73
CA ILE A 17 5.41 -51.23 35.87
C ILE A 17 5.01 -51.28 34.40
N ILE A 18 4.21 -52.29 33.99
CA ILE A 18 3.70 -52.42 32.63
C ILE A 18 2.74 -51.25 32.31
N GLY A 19 1.88 -50.85 33.25
CA GLY A 19 0.98 -49.70 33.12
C GLY A 19 1.74 -48.38 32.97
N LEU A 20 2.80 -48.16 33.73
CA LEU A 20 3.66 -47.00 33.58
C LEU A 20 4.45 -47.01 32.27
N GLY A 21 4.93 -48.18 31.81
CA GLY A 21 5.57 -48.30 30.49
C GLY A 21 4.60 -48.03 29.32
N LEU A 22 3.39 -48.51 29.40
CA LEU A 22 2.34 -48.21 28.40
C LEU A 22 1.93 -46.74 28.44
N PHE A 23 1.81 -46.15 29.63
CA PHE A 23 1.50 -44.72 29.77
C PHE A 23 2.63 -43.84 29.22
N ALA A 24 3.90 -44.17 29.48
CA ALA A 24 5.05 -43.47 28.92
C ALA A 24 5.09 -43.55 27.39
N PHE A 25 4.77 -44.73 26.83
CA PHE A 25 4.69 -44.90 25.37
C PHE A 25 3.56 -44.09 24.74
N ILE A 26 2.36 -44.09 25.36
CA ILE A 26 1.22 -43.29 24.90
C ILE A 26 1.51 -41.79 25.07
N ALA A 27 2.17 -41.36 26.12
CA ALA A 27 2.58 -40.00 26.34
C ALA A 27 3.63 -39.54 25.31
N GLU A 28 4.60 -40.40 24.98
CA GLU A 28 5.61 -40.13 23.94
C GLU A 28 4.94 -39.99 22.54
N GLU A 29 4.00 -40.89 22.25
CA GLU A 29 3.26 -40.84 20.97
C GLU A 29 2.33 -39.61 20.86
N ALA A 30 1.71 -39.19 21.99
CA ALA A 30 0.95 -37.97 22.08
C ALA A 30 1.85 -36.72 21.90
N VAL A 31 3.04 -36.68 22.48
CA VAL A 31 4.02 -35.60 22.30
C VAL A 31 4.50 -35.56 20.84
N ARG A 32 4.85 -36.70 20.24
CA ARG A 32 5.24 -36.79 18.82
C ARG A 32 4.11 -36.40 17.88
N SER A 33 2.88 -36.74 18.21
CA SER A 33 1.70 -36.31 17.45
C SER A 33 1.48 -34.80 17.55
N CYS A 34 1.69 -34.19 18.73
CA CYS A 34 1.64 -32.75 18.91
C CYS A 34 2.77 -32.04 18.16
N GLU A 35 3.98 -32.60 18.11
CA GLU A 35 5.11 -32.06 17.33
C GLU A 35 4.88 -32.20 15.81
N ALA A 36 4.33 -33.33 15.37
CA ALA A 36 3.97 -33.56 13.98
C ALA A 36 2.85 -32.59 13.53
N THR A 37 1.87 -32.34 14.41
CA THR A 37 0.79 -31.35 14.14
C THR A 37 1.35 -29.92 14.10
N LYS A 38 2.26 -29.56 15.01
CA LYS A 38 2.97 -28.27 14.98
C LYS A 38 3.84 -28.13 13.72
N ASN A 39 4.52 -29.18 13.30
CA ASN A 39 5.33 -29.15 12.07
C ASN A 39 4.46 -29.06 10.80
N GLN A 40 3.27 -29.68 10.78
CA GLN A 40 2.31 -29.49 9.70
C GLN A 40 1.71 -28.10 9.68
N GLN A 41 1.42 -27.50 10.84
CA GLN A 41 0.97 -26.11 10.94
C GLN A 41 2.06 -25.13 10.49
N ARG A 42 3.34 -25.45 10.78
CA ARG A 42 4.49 -24.65 10.32
C ARG A 42 4.75 -24.73 8.79
N GLN A 43 4.06 -25.58 8.06
CA GLN A 43 4.13 -25.67 6.59
C GLN A 43 2.89 -25.11 5.89
N GLN A 44 1.90 -24.64 6.66
CA GLN A 44 0.65 -24.11 6.15
C GLN A 44 0.61 -22.59 6.29
N ILE A 45 0.56 -21.93 5.15
CA ILE A 45 0.46 -20.46 5.11
C ILE A 45 -0.93 -19.97 5.53
N GLY A 46 -1.94 -20.82 5.42
CA GLY A 46 -3.30 -20.51 5.83
C GLY A 46 -4.30 -21.59 5.40
N GLU A 47 -5.58 -21.28 5.59
CA GLU A 47 -6.69 -22.14 5.21
C GLU A 47 -7.82 -21.30 4.62
N VAL A 48 -8.45 -21.77 3.54
CA VAL A 48 -9.58 -21.11 2.88
C VAL A 48 -10.67 -22.14 2.62
N LEU A 49 -11.88 -21.92 3.15
CA LEU A 49 -13.02 -22.84 3.02
C LEU A 49 -12.70 -24.28 3.47
N GLY A 50 -11.87 -24.44 4.50
CA GLY A 50 -11.42 -25.72 5.01
C GLY A 50 -10.25 -26.36 4.22
N ASN A 51 -9.83 -25.73 3.11
CA ASN A 51 -8.69 -26.19 2.32
C ASN A 51 -7.40 -25.53 2.79
N LYS A 52 -6.44 -26.38 3.17
CA LYS A 52 -5.13 -25.93 3.65
C LYS A 52 -4.24 -25.51 2.49
N VAL A 53 -3.59 -24.35 2.62
CA VAL A 53 -2.67 -23.80 1.62
C VAL A 53 -1.24 -24.03 2.06
N ASN A 54 -0.46 -24.75 1.24
CA ASN A 54 0.95 -25.01 1.54
C ASN A 54 1.82 -23.81 1.20
N VAL A 55 2.89 -23.59 1.99
CA VAL A 55 3.87 -22.51 1.77
C VAL A 55 4.49 -22.56 0.38
N GLN A 56 4.84 -23.76 -0.12
CA GLN A 56 5.46 -23.91 -1.44
C GLN A 56 4.49 -23.57 -2.58
N GLU A 57 3.22 -23.99 -2.47
CA GLU A 57 2.18 -23.64 -3.43
C GLU A 57 2.01 -22.12 -3.49
N PHE A 58 1.91 -21.50 -2.34
CA PHE A 58 1.78 -20.04 -2.26
C PHE A 58 3.02 -19.32 -2.81
N GLN A 59 4.23 -19.79 -2.47
CA GLN A 59 5.47 -19.20 -3.00
C GLN A 59 5.51 -19.26 -4.53
N THR A 60 5.06 -20.37 -5.13
CA THR A 60 4.96 -20.49 -6.59
C THR A 60 4.05 -19.39 -7.18
N LEU A 61 2.90 -19.12 -6.54
CA LEU A 61 2.00 -18.05 -6.98
C LEU A 61 2.62 -16.66 -6.83
N VAL A 62 3.38 -16.44 -5.76
CA VAL A 62 4.13 -15.19 -5.53
C VAL A 62 5.21 -15.01 -6.59
N ASP A 63 5.96 -16.05 -6.91
CA ASP A 63 7.02 -16.02 -7.91
C ASP A 63 6.44 -15.75 -9.32
N GLU A 64 5.33 -16.41 -9.67
CA GLU A 64 4.60 -16.13 -10.92
C GLU A 64 4.19 -14.64 -11.02
N TYR A 65 3.64 -14.10 -9.93
CA TYR A 65 3.21 -12.70 -9.89
C TYR A 65 4.41 -11.73 -9.97
N GLN A 66 5.52 -12.04 -9.28
CA GLN A 66 6.74 -11.23 -9.34
C GLN A 66 7.31 -11.19 -10.77
N GLU A 67 7.36 -12.32 -11.47
CA GLU A 67 7.83 -12.35 -12.87
C GLU A 67 6.96 -11.48 -13.78
N VAL A 68 5.65 -11.49 -13.58
CA VAL A 68 4.73 -10.59 -14.30
C VAL A 68 5.03 -9.13 -13.99
N MET A 69 5.28 -8.79 -12.72
CA MET A 69 5.61 -7.42 -12.31
C MET A 69 6.95 -6.95 -12.86
N LYS A 70 7.97 -7.82 -12.90
CA LYS A 70 9.26 -7.52 -13.55
C LYS A 70 9.07 -7.18 -15.03
N MET A 71 8.27 -7.97 -15.74
CA MET A 71 8.00 -7.75 -17.17
C MET A 71 7.24 -6.44 -17.41
N THR A 72 6.22 -6.14 -16.60
CA THR A 72 5.37 -4.97 -16.79
C THR A 72 6.04 -3.67 -16.36
N GLN A 73 6.90 -3.71 -15.33
CA GLN A 73 7.59 -2.53 -14.81
C GLN A 73 9.01 -2.33 -15.38
N GLY A 74 9.54 -3.33 -16.09
CA GLY A 74 10.88 -3.25 -16.69
C GLY A 74 12.02 -3.17 -15.67
N ARG A 75 11.83 -3.73 -14.46
CA ARG A 75 12.83 -3.77 -13.39
C ARG A 75 12.83 -5.12 -12.67
N ASP A 76 14.00 -5.56 -12.26
CA ASP A 76 14.19 -6.89 -11.67
C ASP A 76 14.15 -6.91 -10.12
N ASN A 77 14.32 -5.76 -9.47
CA ASN A 77 14.42 -5.68 -8.01
C ASN A 77 13.21 -5.00 -7.39
N PHE A 78 12.70 -5.58 -6.31
CA PHE A 78 11.64 -5.04 -5.47
C PHE A 78 12.15 -4.82 -4.05
N SER A 79 11.69 -3.76 -3.39
CA SER A 79 11.93 -3.52 -1.98
C SER A 79 11.17 -4.54 -1.13
N GLU A 80 11.54 -4.69 0.14
CA GLU A 80 10.83 -5.55 1.10
C GLU A 80 9.33 -5.19 1.19
N GLU A 81 9.02 -3.90 1.21
CA GLU A 81 7.65 -3.41 1.27
C GLU A 81 6.83 -3.80 0.02
N GLU A 82 7.43 -3.68 -1.17
CA GLU A 82 6.79 -4.10 -2.42
C GLU A 82 6.60 -5.63 -2.46
N LEU A 83 7.56 -6.40 -1.97
CA LEU A 83 7.42 -7.85 -1.86
C LEU A 83 6.29 -8.24 -0.91
N ASN A 84 6.11 -7.53 0.20
CA ASN A 84 5.01 -7.75 1.12
C ASN A 84 3.66 -7.40 0.49
N GLN A 85 3.58 -6.28 -0.24
CA GLN A 85 2.38 -5.92 -1.01
C GLN A 85 2.03 -6.96 -2.08
N ILE A 86 3.03 -7.51 -2.78
CA ILE A 86 2.84 -8.59 -3.75
C ILE A 86 2.26 -9.83 -3.06
N LYS A 87 2.81 -10.23 -1.91
CA LYS A 87 2.30 -11.38 -1.15
C LYS A 87 0.87 -11.17 -0.66
N ASP A 88 0.54 -9.96 -0.21
CA ASP A 88 -0.83 -9.61 0.18
C ASP A 88 -1.79 -9.68 -1.00
N GLN A 89 -1.39 -9.16 -2.14
CA GLN A 89 -2.21 -9.18 -3.33
C GLN A 89 -2.45 -10.60 -3.83
N VAL A 90 -1.40 -11.42 -3.87
CA VAL A 90 -1.50 -12.83 -4.25
C VAL A 90 -2.40 -13.61 -3.28
N TRP A 91 -2.29 -13.38 -1.98
CA TRP A 91 -3.13 -14.01 -0.96
C TRP A 91 -4.60 -13.62 -1.11
N ASN A 92 -4.88 -12.33 -1.21
CA ASN A 92 -6.25 -11.83 -1.40
C ASN A 92 -6.87 -12.34 -2.71
N GLN A 93 -6.07 -12.44 -3.76
CA GLN A 93 -6.50 -12.97 -5.04
C GLN A 93 -6.79 -14.47 -4.95
N TYR A 94 -5.93 -15.24 -4.28
CA TYR A 94 -6.13 -16.66 -4.04
C TYR A 94 -7.44 -16.91 -3.27
N ILE A 95 -7.67 -16.19 -2.16
CA ILE A 95 -8.91 -16.29 -1.37
C ILE A 95 -10.12 -15.98 -2.25
N THR A 96 -10.09 -14.86 -2.94
CA THR A 96 -11.21 -14.44 -3.81
C THR A 96 -11.50 -15.48 -4.87
N GLN A 97 -10.47 -16.05 -5.50
CA GLN A 97 -10.63 -17.11 -6.49
C GLN A 97 -11.27 -18.37 -5.90
N GLN A 98 -10.83 -18.81 -4.71
CA GLN A 98 -11.40 -19.99 -4.04
C GLN A 98 -12.87 -19.78 -3.66
N ILE A 99 -13.19 -18.61 -3.10
CA ILE A 99 -14.56 -18.26 -2.72
C ILE A 99 -15.47 -18.21 -3.94
N ILE A 100 -15.06 -17.52 -5.00
CA ILE A 100 -15.85 -17.40 -6.23
C ILE A 100 -16.02 -18.76 -6.90
N ALA A 101 -14.96 -19.56 -6.99
CA ALA A 101 -15.05 -20.90 -7.59
C ALA A 101 -16.02 -21.79 -6.80
N ASN A 102 -15.99 -21.74 -5.47
CA ASN A 102 -16.89 -22.52 -4.62
C ASN A 102 -18.35 -22.06 -4.76
N GLU A 103 -18.60 -20.76 -4.70
CA GLU A 103 -19.96 -20.20 -4.78
C GLU A 103 -20.56 -20.34 -6.19
N ALA A 104 -19.77 -20.07 -7.23
CA ALA A 104 -20.18 -20.28 -8.61
C ALA A 104 -20.45 -21.76 -8.90
N GLY A 105 -19.62 -22.66 -8.36
CA GLY A 105 -19.83 -24.10 -8.48
C GLY A 105 -21.14 -24.58 -7.88
N LYS A 106 -21.57 -24.05 -6.74
CA LYS A 106 -22.86 -24.38 -6.09
C LYS A 106 -24.07 -24.07 -6.96
N VAL A 107 -23.98 -23.07 -7.83
CA VAL A 107 -25.07 -22.64 -8.73
C VAL A 107 -24.83 -23.09 -10.18
N GLY A 108 -23.79 -23.89 -10.43
CA GLY A 108 -23.45 -24.41 -11.76
C GLY A 108 -22.93 -23.34 -12.73
N LEU A 109 -22.41 -22.22 -12.23
CA LEU A 109 -21.91 -21.12 -13.04
C LEU A 109 -20.46 -21.41 -13.46
N THR A 110 -20.19 -21.34 -14.76
CA THR A 110 -18.86 -21.58 -15.34
C THR A 110 -18.52 -20.50 -16.37
N VAL A 111 -17.27 -20.43 -16.78
CA VAL A 111 -16.80 -19.64 -17.93
C VAL A 111 -16.37 -20.61 -19.02
N THR A 112 -17.06 -20.56 -20.16
CA THR A 112 -16.77 -21.45 -21.28
C THR A 112 -15.60 -20.94 -22.12
N ASP A 113 -15.01 -21.84 -22.93
CA ASP A 113 -13.94 -21.44 -23.84
C ASP A 113 -14.46 -20.51 -24.95
N GLU A 114 -15.74 -20.68 -25.35
CA GLU A 114 -16.37 -19.78 -26.32
C GLU A 114 -16.52 -18.35 -25.75
N GLU A 115 -16.91 -18.21 -24.49
CA GLU A 115 -16.96 -16.90 -23.81
C GLU A 115 -15.57 -16.25 -23.79
N MET A 116 -14.53 -17.01 -23.42
CA MET A 116 -13.16 -16.53 -23.43
C MET A 116 -12.70 -16.08 -24.82
N GLN A 117 -13.01 -16.86 -25.86
CA GLN A 117 -12.71 -16.52 -27.24
C GLN A 117 -13.42 -15.23 -27.68
N ASN A 118 -14.68 -15.04 -27.27
CA ASN A 118 -15.42 -13.82 -27.58
C ASN A 118 -14.81 -12.59 -26.90
N ILE A 119 -14.40 -12.69 -25.62
CA ILE A 119 -13.72 -11.61 -24.90
C ILE A 119 -12.38 -11.26 -25.58
N MET A 120 -11.61 -12.27 -25.98
CA MET A 120 -10.35 -12.07 -26.70
C MET A 120 -10.57 -11.44 -28.08
N LYS A 121 -11.64 -11.83 -28.79
CA LYS A 121 -11.99 -11.29 -30.11
C LYS A 121 -12.42 -9.82 -30.02
N GLU A 122 -13.16 -9.44 -29.00
CA GLU A 122 -13.52 -8.04 -28.73
C GLU A 122 -12.28 -7.18 -28.43
N GLY A 123 -11.30 -7.72 -27.72
CA GLY A 123 -10.00 -7.12 -27.44
C GLY A 123 -10.04 -5.84 -26.62
N THR A 124 -11.13 -5.53 -25.93
CA THR A 124 -11.36 -4.30 -25.17
C THR A 124 -11.19 -4.47 -23.67
N ASN A 125 -11.03 -5.70 -23.17
CA ASN A 125 -10.85 -5.96 -21.76
C ASN A 125 -9.53 -5.32 -21.26
N PRO A 126 -9.55 -4.54 -20.16
CA PRO A 126 -8.36 -3.85 -19.63
C PRO A 126 -7.17 -4.76 -19.35
N MET A 127 -7.42 -6.01 -18.93
CA MET A 127 -6.36 -7.01 -18.70
C MET A 127 -5.65 -7.40 -20.00
N LEU A 128 -6.43 -7.64 -21.06
CA LEU A 128 -5.90 -7.96 -22.38
C LEU A 128 -5.08 -6.79 -22.96
N MET A 129 -5.50 -5.55 -22.67
CA MET A 129 -4.79 -4.35 -23.12
C MET A 129 -3.45 -4.12 -22.40
N GLN A 130 -3.17 -4.84 -21.32
CA GLN A 130 -1.86 -4.84 -20.64
C GLN A 130 -0.93 -5.94 -21.16
N SER A 131 -1.43 -6.82 -22.04
CA SER A 131 -0.65 -7.92 -22.60
C SER A 131 0.33 -7.48 -23.68
N PRO A 132 1.39 -8.25 -23.98
CA PRO A 132 2.31 -7.97 -25.11
C PRO A 132 1.65 -8.05 -26.50
N PHE A 133 0.40 -8.48 -26.58
CA PHE A 133 -0.33 -8.73 -27.82
C PHE A 133 -1.30 -7.59 -28.18
N VAL A 134 -0.98 -6.37 -27.76
CA VAL A 134 -1.74 -5.16 -28.10
C VAL A 134 -1.26 -4.61 -29.43
N ASN A 135 -2.17 -4.40 -30.34
CA ASN A 135 -1.89 -3.70 -31.60
C ASN A 135 -1.73 -2.22 -31.33
N GLN A 136 -0.52 -1.70 -31.57
CA GLN A 136 -0.18 -0.31 -31.27
C GLN A 136 -0.97 0.73 -32.10
N GLN A 137 -1.52 0.34 -33.24
CA GLN A 137 -2.32 1.23 -34.09
C GLN A 137 -3.76 1.36 -33.59
N THR A 138 -4.34 0.25 -33.07
CA THR A 138 -5.74 0.22 -32.63
C THR A 138 -5.91 0.37 -31.13
N GLY A 139 -4.84 0.17 -30.34
CA GLY A 139 -4.86 0.14 -28.88
C GLY A 139 -5.63 -1.04 -28.30
N ARG A 140 -5.95 -2.05 -29.10
CA ARG A 140 -6.74 -3.23 -28.71
C ARG A 140 -5.88 -4.50 -28.74
N PHE A 141 -6.28 -5.46 -27.94
CA PHE A 141 -5.69 -6.81 -28.00
C PHE A 141 -5.93 -7.44 -29.39
N ASP A 142 -4.90 -8.11 -29.91
CA ASP A 142 -4.94 -8.77 -31.22
C ASP A 142 -4.75 -10.29 -31.05
N ALA A 143 -5.85 -11.00 -31.12
CA ALA A 143 -5.86 -12.46 -31.03
C ALA A 143 -5.01 -13.17 -32.11
N THR A 144 -4.77 -12.48 -33.26
CA THR A 144 -3.93 -13.01 -34.34
C THR A 144 -2.46 -13.01 -33.93
N GLN A 145 -2.01 -11.94 -33.25
CA GLN A 145 -0.65 -11.88 -32.71
C GLN A 145 -0.42 -12.95 -31.65
N LEU A 146 -1.38 -13.18 -30.76
CA LEU A 146 -1.32 -14.27 -29.79
C LEU A 146 -1.21 -15.64 -30.49
N THR A 147 -2.09 -15.91 -31.47
CA THR A 147 -2.09 -17.18 -32.20
C THR A 147 -0.74 -17.44 -32.89
N LYS A 148 -0.18 -16.40 -33.52
CA LYS A 148 1.14 -16.47 -34.15
C LYS A 148 2.23 -16.74 -33.09
N PHE A 149 2.20 -16.02 -31.97
CA PHE A 149 3.15 -16.23 -30.88
C PHE A 149 3.08 -17.68 -30.34
N LEU A 150 1.90 -18.23 -30.09
CA LEU A 150 1.74 -19.60 -29.60
C LEU A 150 2.27 -20.66 -30.60
N ALA A 151 2.14 -20.40 -31.90
CA ALA A 151 2.71 -21.25 -32.94
C ALA A 151 4.25 -21.15 -32.95
N ASP A 152 4.81 -19.94 -32.85
CA ASP A 152 6.23 -19.67 -32.78
C ASP A 152 6.86 -20.22 -31.50
N TYR A 153 6.18 -20.12 -30.34
CA TYR A 153 6.61 -20.72 -29.08
C TYR A 153 6.81 -22.23 -29.20
N LYS A 154 5.81 -22.94 -29.73
CA LYS A 154 5.91 -24.41 -29.95
C LYS A 154 7.08 -24.79 -30.87
N LYS A 155 7.35 -23.96 -31.88
CA LYS A 155 8.42 -24.21 -32.86
C LYS A 155 9.81 -23.94 -32.27
N ASN A 156 9.94 -22.93 -31.39
CA ASN A 156 11.22 -22.44 -30.84
C ASN A 156 11.52 -23.02 -29.43
N ALA A 157 10.65 -23.81 -28.84
CA ALA A 157 10.85 -24.39 -27.51
C ALA A 157 12.16 -25.19 -27.35
N SER A 158 12.71 -25.71 -28.45
CA SER A 158 13.99 -26.46 -28.48
C SER A 158 15.22 -25.60 -28.80
N ASN A 159 15.05 -24.28 -29.01
CA ASN A 159 16.17 -23.38 -29.31
C ASN A 159 16.70 -22.73 -28.02
N PRO A 160 17.91 -23.08 -27.53
CA PRO A 160 18.43 -22.58 -26.24
C PRO A 160 18.55 -21.04 -26.14
N GLN A 161 18.73 -20.36 -27.28
CA GLN A 161 18.88 -18.89 -27.28
C GLN A 161 17.55 -18.13 -27.21
N LEU A 162 16.46 -18.74 -27.63
CA LEU A 162 15.12 -18.11 -27.69
C LEU A 162 14.16 -18.67 -26.65
N ALA A 163 14.39 -19.89 -26.16
CA ALA A 163 13.49 -20.61 -25.28
C ALA A 163 13.11 -19.80 -24.03
N GLU A 164 14.08 -19.17 -23.37
CA GLU A 164 13.83 -18.39 -22.15
C GLU A 164 12.93 -17.17 -22.40
N SER A 165 13.16 -16.43 -23.47
CA SER A 165 12.34 -15.25 -23.82
C SER A 165 10.92 -15.63 -24.18
N TYR A 166 10.75 -16.71 -24.96
CA TYR A 166 9.41 -17.22 -25.31
C TYR A 166 8.67 -17.79 -24.09
N GLU A 167 9.38 -18.49 -23.20
CA GLU A 167 8.83 -19.05 -21.97
C GLU A 167 8.30 -17.95 -21.04
N ARG A 168 9.03 -16.86 -20.86
CA ARG A 168 8.60 -15.70 -20.05
C ARG A 168 7.29 -15.12 -20.59
N ILE A 169 7.21 -14.85 -21.89
CA ILE A 169 6.00 -14.31 -22.52
C ILE A 169 4.83 -15.30 -22.42
N TYR A 170 5.10 -16.60 -22.57
CA TYR A 170 4.08 -17.65 -22.46
C TYR A 170 3.53 -17.74 -21.04
N LYS A 171 4.36 -17.74 -20.01
CA LYS A 171 3.94 -17.69 -18.59
C LYS A 171 3.12 -16.46 -18.27
N TYR A 172 3.54 -15.31 -18.80
CA TYR A 172 2.77 -14.08 -18.67
C TYR A 172 1.38 -14.20 -19.31
N TRP A 173 1.30 -14.79 -20.49
CA TRP A 173 0.02 -15.04 -21.13
C TRP A 173 -0.87 -16.00 -20.31
N GLN A 174 -0.33 -17.11 -19.83
CA GLN A 174 -1.05 -18.05 -18.97
C GLN A 174 -1.60 -17.37 -17.73
N PHE A 175 -0.81 -16.49 -17.12
CA PHE A 175 -1.24 -15.68 -15.97
C PHE A 175 -2.42 -14.79 -16.36
N ILE A 176 -2.34 -14.04 -17.46
CA ILE A 176 -3.44 -13.17 -17.94
C ILE A 176 -4.70 -13.99 -18.21
N GLU A 177 -4.58 -15.11 -18.91
CA GLU A 177 -5.73 -16.00 -19.24
C GLU A 177 -6.42 -16.50 -17.96
N LYS A 178 -5.65 -16.99 -16.99
CA LYS A 178 -6.15 -17.44 -15.68
C LYS A 178 -6.88 -16.30 -14.93
N GLN A 179 -6.30 -15.13 -14.92
CA GLN A 179 -6.89 -13.96 -14.28
C GLN A 179 -8.16 -13.50 -14.97
N LEU A 180 -8.15 -13.44 -16.29
CA LEU A 180 -9.32 -13.07 -17.09
C LEU A 180 -10.49 -14.04 -16.86
N ARG A 181 -10.23 -15.35 -16.82
CA ARG A 181 -11.24 -16.36 -16.53
C ARG A 181 -11.82 -16.19 -15.12
N THR A 182 -10.97 -15.94 -14.13
CA THR A 182 -11.40 -15.70 -12.74
C THR A 182 -12.23 -14.42 -12.64
N GLN A 183 -11.79 -13.34 -13.26
CA GLN A 183 -12.53 -12.07 -13.27
C GLN A 183 -13.89 -12.22 -13.97
N THR A 184 -13.93 -12.92 -15.10
CA THR A 184 -15.19 -13.16 -15.82
C THR A 184 -16.16 -13.98 -14.97
N LEU A 185 -15.69 -15.01 -14.26
CA LEU A 185 -16.51 -15.79 -13.34
C LEU A 185 -17.04 -14.95 -12.20
N ALA A 186 -16.19 -14.09 -11.60
CA ALA A 186 -16.58 -13.17 -10.54
C ALA A 186 -17.66 -12.18 -11.02
N GLN A 187 -17.48 -11.61 -12.22
CA GLN A 187 -18.47 -10.69 -12.82
C GLN A 187 -19.80 -11.39 -13.08
N LYS A 188 -19.78 -12.62 -13.60
CA LYS A 188 -21.01 -13.45 -13.82
C LYS A 188 -21.72 -13.69 -12.49
N TYR A 189 -20.98 -14.06 -11.44
CA TYR A 189 -21.55 -14.31 -10.12
C TYR A 189 -22.12 -13.03 -9.50
N GLN A 190 -21.39 -11.91 -9.56
CA GLN A 190 -21.89 -10.60 -9.10
C GLN A 190 -23.15 -10.16 -9.87
N SER A 191 -23.17 -10.39 -11.19
CA SER A 191 -24.34 -10.08 -12.01
C SER A 191 -25.55 -10.95 -11.65
N LEU A 192 -25.32 -12.23 -11.30
CA LEU A 192 -26.38 -13.11 -10.81
C LEU A 192 -26.96 -12.60 -9.48
N ILE A 193 -26.12 -12.20 -8.53
CA ILE A 193 -26.53 -11.61 -7.26
C ILE A 193 -27.28 -10.29 -7.50
N ALA A 194 -26.73 -9.38 -8.30
CA ALA A 194 -27.37 -8.11 -8.63
C ALA A 194 -28.73 -8.32 -9.33
N GLY A 195 -28.81 -9.30 -10.22
CA GLY A 195 -30.05 -9.67 -10.91
C GLY A 195 -31.10 -10.26 -9.99
N SER A 196 -30.70 -10.84 -8.83
CA SER A 196 -31.64 -11.29 -7.80
C SER A 196 -32.24 -10.13 -6.99
N LEU A 197 -31.58 -8.97 -6.96
CA LEU A 197 -32.06 -7.74 -6.32
C LEU A 197 -32.97 -6.98 -7.31
N LEU A 198 -34.18 -7.51 -7.49
CA LEU A 198 -35.10 -7.04 -8.52
C LEU A 198 -35.52 -5.59 -8.29
N SER A 199 -35.32 -4.74 -9.29
CA SER A 199 -36.02 -3.46 -9.40
C SER A 199 -37.31 -3.68 -10.22
N ASN A 200 -38.35 -2.93 -9.88
CA ASN A 200 -39.62 -2.94 -10.59
C ASN A 200 -40.20 -1.51 -10.59
N PRO A 201 -41.21 -1.22 -11.44
CA PRO A 201 -41.77 0.13 -11.51
C PRO A 201 -42.32 0.66 -10.18
N ILE A 202 -42.79 -0.21 -9.27
CA ILE A 202 -43.28 0.18 -7.96
C ILE A 202 -42.13 0.63 -7.07
N SER A 203 -41.05 -0.18 -6.96
CA SER A 203 -39.85 0.19 -6.19
C SER A 203 -39.16 1.44 -6.78
N ALA A 204 -39.17 1.57 -8.11
CA ALA A 204 -38.67 2.77 -8.79
C ALA A 204 -39.47 4.01 -8.40
N LYS A 205 -40.81 3.92 -8.39
CA LYS A 205 -41.68 5.00 -7.96
C LYS A 205 -41.48 5.35 -6.47
N MET A 206 -41.41 4.34 -5.60
CA MET A 206 -41.17 4.55 -4.17
C MET A 206 -39.81 5.22 -3.92
N SER A 207 -38.76 4.80 -4.62
CA SER A 207 -37.43 5.42 -4.53
C SER A 207 -37.46 6.88 -4.99
N PHE A 208 -38.09 7.16 -6.13
CA PHE A 208 -38.27 8.52 -6.63
C PHE A 208 -39.03 9.41 -5.64
N GLU A 209 -40.16 8.91 -5.11
CA GLU A 209 -40.96 9.63 -4.11
C GLU A 209 -40.15 9.89 -2.83
N GLY A 210 -39.38 8.90 -2.36
CA GLY A 210 -38.52 9.05 -1.20
C GLY A 210 -37.43 10.13 -1.35
N GLN A 211 -36.97 10.39 -2.58
CA GLN A 211 -35.98 11.41 -2.90
C GLN A 211 -36.59 12.79 -3.18
N ASN A 212 -37.83 12.85 -3.67
CA ASN A 212 -38.40 14.06 -4.24
C ASN A 212 -39.67 14.57 -3.52
N LYS A 213 -40.27 13.80 -2.60
CA LYS A 213 -41.30 14.31 -1.70
C LYS A 213 -40.66 15.05 -0.55
N GLU A 214 -40.75 16.35 -0.58
CA GLU A 214 -40.20 17.26 0.42
C GLU A 214 -41.22 17.61 1.49
N SER A 215 -40.74 17.75 2.70
CA SER A 215 -41.53 18.22 3.83
C SER A 215 -40.82 19.36 4.52
N ASP A 216 -41.60 20.42 4.84
CA ASP A 216 -41.16 21.51 5.72
C ASP A 216 -41.80 21.29 7.07
N ILE A 217 -41.02 21.42 8.14
CA ILE A 217 -41.46 21.18 9.51
C ILE A 217 -41.09 22.33 10.43
N LEU A 218 -41.89 22.52 11.47
CA LEU A 218 -41.48 23.14 12.72
C LEU A 218 -40.94 22.05 13.62
N LEU A 219 -39.66 22.12 13.98
CA LEU A 219 -38.95 21.13 14.76
C LEU A 219 -38.69 21.66 16.15
N ALA A 220 -39.10 20.94 17.17
CA ALA A 220 -38.76 21.18 18.57
C ALA A 220 -37.72 20.13 18.99
N SER A 221 -36.51 20.59 19.29
CA SER A 221 -35.37 19.76 19.62
C SER A 221 -35.04 19.82 21.11
N PHE A 222 -34.82 18.65 21.70
CA PHE A 222 -34.38 18.46 23.08
C PHE A 222 -33.02 17.76 23.06
N PRO A 223 -31.90 18.51 23.03
CA PRO A 223 -30.57 17.91 22.95
C PRO A 223 -30.26 17.03 24.16
N TYR A 224 -29.61 15.88 23.97
CA TYR A 224 -29.14 15.05 25.08
C TYR A 224 -28.08 15.74 25.94
N SER A 225 -27.39 16.73 25.41
CA SER A 225 -26.44 17.58 26.14
C SER A 225 -27.15 18.45 27.23
N SER A 226 -28.48 18.59 27.18
CA SER A 226 -29.22 19.28 28.24
C SER A 226 -29.37 18.46 29.53
N ILE A 227 -29.04 17.16 29.48
CA ILE A 227 -29.02 16.27 30.66
C ILE A 227 -27.55 15.96 30.95
N ASN A 228 -27.13 16.24 32.20
CA ASN A 228 -25.76 15.92 32.61
C ASN A 228 -25.56 14.41 32.66
N ASP A 229 -24.41 13.92 32.14
CA ASP A 229 -24.09 12.49 32.15
C ASP A 229 -24.06 11.90 33.57
N ASN A 230 -23.64 12.71 34.54
CA ASN A 230 -23.59 12.31 35.95
C ASN A 230 -24.97 12.08 36.60
N ASP A 231 -26.01 12.64 35.98
CA ASP A 231 -27.40 12.46 36.48
C ASP A 231 -28.01 11.16 35.93
N VAL A 232 -27.31 10.46 35.03
CA VAL A 232 -27.78 9.24 34.37
C VAL A 232 -26.90 8.08 34.78
N GLN A 233 -27.41 7.21 35.65
CA GLN A 233 -26.68 6.01 36.08
C GLN A 233 -26.71 4.93 34.98
N VAL A 234 -25.52 4.51 34.54
CA VAL A 234 -25.33 3.35 33.65
C VAL A 234 -24.83 2.19 34.52
N SER A 235 -25.62 1.15 34.69
CA SER A 235 -25.21 -0.04 35.42
C SER A 235 -24.57 -1.10 34.52
N ASP A 236 -23.82 -2.02 35.11
CA ASP A 236 -23.25 -3.16 34.36
C ASP A 236 -24.36 -4.05 33.77
N ALA A 237 -25.54 -4.10 34.39
CA ALA A 237 -26.69 -4.80 33.83
C ALA A 237 -27.20 -4.16 32.53
N ASP A 238 -27.24 -2.83 32.46
CA ASP A 238 -27.62 -2.10 31.24
C ASP A 238 -26.60 -2.35 30.10
N LEU A 239 -25.31 -2.31 30.43
CA LEU A 239 -24.23 -2.58 29.46
C LEU A 239 -24.32 -4.01 28.95
N LYS A 240 -24.54 -4.98 29.83
CA LYS A 240 -24.69 -6.38 29.44
C LYS A 240 -25.92 -6.61 28.56
N ALA A 241 -27.05 -5.98 28.91
CA ALA A 241 -28.27 -6.06 28.10
C ALA A 241 -28.06 -5.47 26.70
N LYS A 242 -27.37 -4.31 26.61
CA LYS A 242 -27.05 -3.66 25.34
C LYS A 242 -26.07 -4.47 24.53
N PHE A 243 -25.08 -5.07 25.17
CA PHE A 243 -24.13 -5.97 24.53
C PHE A 243 -24.82 -7.19 23.90
N GLU A 244 -25.69 -7.87 24.62
CA GLU A 244 -26.43 -9.04 24.09
C GLU A 244 -27.39 -8.63 22.95
N GLU A 245 -27.99 -7.42 23.00
CA GLU A 245 -28.81 -6.87 21.91
C GLU A 245 -27.98 -6.68 20.60
N GLN A 246 -26.70 -6.27 20.72
CA GLN A 246 -25.87 -5.92 19.61
C GLN A 246 -24.74 -6.92 19.34
N LYS A 247 -24.76 -8.08 19.98
CA LYS A 247 -23.66 -9.06 20.00
C LYS A 247 -23.10 -9.41 18.62
N GLU A 248 -23.97 -9.56 17.62
CA GLU A 248 -23.57 -9.86 16.25
C GLU A 248 -22.69 -8.77 15.60
N GLN A 249 -22.82 -7.51 16.06
CA GLN A 249 -21.98 -6.40 15.58
C GLN A 249 -20.53 -6.51 16.12
N PHE A 250 -20.33 -7.25 17.21
CA PHE A 250 -19.02 -7.43 17.86
C PHE A 250 -18.34 -8.74 17.49
N LYS A 251 -18.85 -9.41 16.46
CA LYS A 251 -18.20 -10.60 15.92
C LYS A 251 -16.96 -10.22 15.12
N GLN A 252 -15.82 -10.78 15.51
CA GLN A 252 -14.59 -10.66 14.74
C GLN A 252 -14.20 -12.00 14.11
N THR A 253 -13.68 -11.94 12.91
CA THR A 253 -13.31 -13.11 12.11
C THR A 253 -11.80 -13.36 12.10
N ILE A 254 -11.01 -12.42 12.62
CA ILE A 254 -9.55 -12.46 12.70
C ILE A 254 -9.14 -12.19 14.14
N GLU A 255 -8.19 -12.96 14.66
CA GLU A 255 -7.59 -12.69 15.97
C GLU A 255 -6.87 -11.35 15.96
N SER A 256 -7.02 -10.57 17.04
CA SER A 256 -6.25 -9.35 17.26
C SER A 256 -5.63 -9.33 18.66
N ARG A 257 -4.59 -8.51 18.82
CA ARG A 257 -3.84 -8.39 20.07
C ARG A 257 -3.60 -6.94 20.45
N ASP A 258 -3.79 -6.63 21.73
CA ASP A 258 -3.43 -5.33 22.28
C ASP A 258 -2.01 -5.41 22.82
N ILE A 259 -1.19 -4.43 22.47
CA ILE A 259 0.20 -4.35 22.92
C ILE A 259 0.52 -3.00 23.54
N LYS A 260 1.46 -3.02 24.47
CA LYS A 260 2.24 -1.84 24.85
C LYS A 260 3.64 -2.00 24.31
N TYR A 261 4.26 -0.92 23.90
CA TYR A 261 5.58 -0.98 23.30
C TYR A 261 6.40 0.26 23.59
N VAL A 262 7.72 0.11 23.53
CA VAL A 262 8.66 1.20 23.47
C VAL A 262 9.46 1.07 22.19
N GLY A 263 9.33 2.03 21.30
CA GLY A 263 10.18 2.19 20.11
C GLY A 263 11.17 3.32 20.36
N PHE A 264 12.44 3.09 20.08
CA PHE A 264 13.50 4.08 20.23
C PHE A 264 14.32 4.19 18.94
N GLN A 265 14.21 5.34 18.27
CA GLN A 265 15.00 5.64 17.09
C GLN A 265 16.38 6.17 17.50
N VAL A 266 17.43 5.54 17.00
CA VAL A 266 18.79 6.01 17.14
C VAL A 266 19.04 7.12 16.13
N VAL A 267 19.45 8.27 16.62
CA VAL A 267 19.74 9.45 15.79
C VAL A 267 21.18 9.91 16.02
N ALA A 268 21.73 10.63 15.06
CA ALA A 268 23.08 11.20 15.16
C ALA A 268 23.23 12.04 16.42
N SER A 269 24.26 11.74 17.21
CA SER A 269 24.60 12.48 18.40
C SER A 269 25.18 13.88 18.06
N ALA A 270 25.33 14.73 19.05
CA ALA A 270 26.01 16.03 18.87
C ALA A 270 27.46 15.85 18.40
N ALA A 271 28.14 14.78 18.83
CA ALA A 271 29.50 14.46 18.38
C ALA A 271 29.53 14.02 16.92
N ASP A 272 28.59 13.17 16.49
CA ASP A 272 28.47 12.75 15.09
C ASP A 272 28.21 13.94 14.16
N ARG A 273 27.29 14.83 14.56
CA ARG A 273 26.99 16.06 13.82
C ARG A 273 28.21 17.01 13.76
N ALA A 274 28.98 17.13 14.84
CA ALA A 274 30.16 17.96 14.86
C ALA A 274 31.26 17.44 13.94
N GLU A 275 31.49 16.12 13.90
CA GLU A 275 32.47 15.48 12.99
C GLU A 275 32.05 15.61 11.53
N LEU A 276 30.77 15.38 11.22
CA LEU A 276 30.23 15.62 9.90
C LEU A 276 30.38 17.08 9.49
N MET A 277 30.03 18.01 10.37
CA MET A 277 30.17 19.45 10.12
C MET A 277 31.63 19.83 9.82
N LYS A 278 32.60 19.24 10.52
CA LYS A 278 34.02 19.43 10.25
C LYS A 278 34.39 18.95 8.84
N THR A 279 33.97 17.75 8.46
CA THR A 279 34.16 17.22 7.12
C THR A 279 33.57 18.13 6.03
N MET A 280 32.37 18.66 6.28
CA MET A 280 31.71 19.57 5.33
C MET A 280 32.39 20.94 5.24
N ASN A 281 32.89 21.47 6.37
CA ASN A 281 33.67 22.70 6.37
C ASN A 281 35.00 22.54 5.64
N ASP A 282 35.68 21.39 5.80
CA ASP A 282 36.92 21.09 5.07
C ASP A 282 36.67 20.99 3.55
N ALA A 283 35.57 20.35 3.14
CA ALA A 283 35.18 20.30 1.74
C ALA A 283 34.83 21.68 1.18
N CYS A 284 34.09 22.49 1.96
CA CYS A 284 33.79 23.89 1.62
C CYS A 284 35.04 24.70 1.37
N ALA A 285 36.01 24.69 2.31
CA ALA A 285 37.25 25.41 2.21
C ALA A 285 38.09 24.98 0.99
N LYS A 286 38.18 23.68 0.70
CA LYS A 286 38.85 23.17 -0.49
C LYS A 286 38.18 23.61 -1.78
N LEU A 287 36.85 23.58 -1.84
CA LEU A 287 36.11 24.11 -2.98
C LEU A 287 36.33 25.62 -3.16
N GLU A 288 36.29 26.41 -2.07
CA GLU A 288 36.54 27.86 -2.10
C GLU A 288 37.95 28.18 -2.59
N SER A 289 38.97 27.40 -2.20
CA SER A 289 40.36 27.59 -2.63
C SER A 289 40.64 27.17 -4.08
N GLY A 290 39.65 26.67 -4.81
CA GLY A 290 39.79 26.28 -6.23
C GLY A 290 40.37 24.89 -6.44
N ALA A 291 40.36 24.01 -5.44
CA ALA A 291 40.74 22.61 -5.61
C ALA A 291 39.80 21.91 -6.61
N SER A 292 40.29 20.84 -7.25
CA SER A 292 39.54 20.06 -8.22
C SER A 292 38.20 19.57 -7.62
N ALA A 293 37.08 19.99 -8.21
CA ALA A 293 35.74 19.62 -7.79
C ALA A 293 35.57 18.08 -7.77
N ALA A 294 36.05 17.38 -8.81
CA ALA A 294 35.99 15.93 -8.87
C ALA A 294 36.72 15.26 -7.70
N GLU A 295 37.91 15.80 -7.37
CA GLU A 295 38.72 15.26 -6.29
C GLU A 295 38.13 15.53 -4.91
N VAL A 296 37.59 16.73 -4.67
CA VAL A 296 36.94 17.09 -3.40
C VAL A 296 35.70 16.26 -3.18
N VAL A 297 34.80 16.17 -4.16
CA VAL A 297 33.57 15.39 -4.09
C VAL A 297 33.86 13.90 -3.85
N ARG A 298 34.84 13.34 -4.56
CA ARG A 298 35.26 11.94 -4.39
C ARG A 298 35.89 11.68 -3.02
N LYS A 299 36.81 12.53 -2.55
CA LYS A 299 37.50 12.40 -1.24
C LYS A 299 36.51 12.59 -0.08
N ALA A 300 35.52 13.46 -0.25
CA ALA A 300 34.44 13.63 0.72
C ALA A 300 33.44 12.47 0.70
N GLN A 301 33.53 11.52 -0.22
CA GLN A 301 32.58 10.41 -0.38
C GLN A 301 31.11 10.90 -0.50
N SER A 302 30.90 11.95 -1.27
CA SER A 302 29.58 12.53 -1.47
C SER A 302 28.60 11.53 -2.08
N GLN A 303 27.37 11.54 -1.58
CA GLN A 303 26.26 10.76 -2.17
C GLN A 303 25.87 11.22 -3.58
N PHE A 304 26.22 12.46 -3.91
CA PHE A 304 26.00 13.03 -5.25
C PHE A 304 27.34 13.12 -5.98
N ALA A 305 27.48 12.32 -7.03
CA ALA A 305 28.73 12.28 -7.80
C ALA A 305 28.90 13.52 -8.69
N TYR A 306 30.13 13.98 -8.84
CA TYR A 306 30.45 15.03 -9.77
C TYR A 306 30.80 14.46 -11.14
N THR A 307 30.00 14.75 -12.15
CA THR A 307 30.20 14.23 -13.52
C THR A 307 31.12 15.11 -14.37
N GLY A 308 31.22 16.41 -14.07
CA GLY A 308 31.92 17.39 -14.89
C GLY A 308 31.18 17.75 -16.18
N ILE A 309 29.93 17.40 -16.30
CA ILE A 309 29.04 17.75 -17.41
C ILE A 309 28.00 18.75 -16.93
N ALA A 310 27.92 19.90 -17.60
CA ALA A 310 26.91 20.87 -17.30
C ALA A 310 25.49 20.29 -17.58
N ALA A 311 24.59 20.38 -16.61
CA ALA A 311 23.28 19.79 -16.64
C ALA A 311 22.18 20.83 -16.34
N THR A 312 20.93 20.53 -16.70
CA THR A 312 19.78 21.36 -16.33
C THR A 312 19.49 21.25 -14.84
N LYS A 313 18.72 22.19 -14.29
CA LYS A 313 18.33 22.12 -12.86
C LYS A 313 17.64 20.82 -12.47
N ARG A 314 16.99 20.14 -13.41
CA ARG A 314 16.31 18.86 -13.18
C ARG A 314 17.22 17.71 -12.78
N ALA A 315 18.51 17.80 -13.12
CA ALA A 315 19.54 16.84 -12.75
C ALA A 315 19.94 16.91 -11.27
N TYR A 316 19.57 17.97 -10.58
CA TYR A 316 19.96 18.20 -9.17
C TYR A 316 18.77 18.00 -8.24
N PRO A 317 19.01 17.53 -7.02
CA PRO A 317 17.97 17.51 -5.97
C PRO A 317 17.31 18.89 -5.80
N SER A 318 16.03 18.92 -5.49
CA SER A 318 15.22 20.15 -5.47
C SER A 318 15.76 21.24 -4.54
N ASP A 319 16.36 20.85 -3.41
CA ASP A 319 17.01 21.75 -2.44
C ASP A 319 18.28 22.40 -3.00
N ILE A 320 19.05 21.65 -3.78
CA ILE A 320 20.23 22.14 -4.51
C ILE A 320 19.79 23.05 -5.67
N ALA A 321 18.83 22.57 -6.48
CA ALA A 321 18.32 23.31 -7.64
C ALA A 321 17.77 24.70 -7.26
N ALA A 322 17.05 24.79 -6.12
CA ALA A 322 16.54 26.05 -5.62
C ALA A 322 17.64 27.06 -5.24
N LYS A 323 18.80 26.59 -4.77
CA LYS A 323 19.92 27.48 -4.43
C LYS A 323 20.63 28.03 -5.67
N LEU A 324 20.68 27.28 -6.78
CA LEU A 324 21.35 27.70 -8.02
C LEU A 324 20.79 29.01 -8.60
N ASP A 325 19.53 29.37 -8.27
CA ASP A 325 18.92 30.61 -8.74
C ASP A 325 19.57 31.87 -8.11
N SER A 326 20.06 31.75 -6.89
CA SER A 326 20.64 32.86 -6.12
C SER A 326 22.17 32.84 -6.10
N MET A 327 22.82 31.81 -6.65
CA MET A 327 24.27 31.67 -6.64
C MET A 327 24.93 32.34 -7.85
N SER A 328 26.04 33.02 -7.59
CA SER A 328 26.96 33.50 -8.62
C SER A 328 27.97 32.42 -9.04
N VAL A 329 28.42 32.43 -10.28
CA VAL A 329 29.48 31.53 -10.77
C VAL A 329 30.74 31.71 -9.90
N GLY A 330 31.31 30.61 -9.47
CA GLY A 330 32.48 30.56 -8.56
C GLY A 330 32.07 30.55 -7.06
N GLN A 331 30.84 30.85 -6.73
CA GLN A 331 30.37 30.88 -5.34
C GLN A 331 30.24 29.47 -4.76
N THR A 332 30.66 29.31 -3.49
CA THR A 332 30.46 28.11 -2.68
C THR A 332 29.54 28.45 -1.52
N THR A 333 28.57 27.57 -1.22
CA THR A 333 27.70 27.73 -0.03
C THR A 333 28.45 27.32 1.23
N LYS A 334 28.13 27.93 2.37
CA LYS A 334 28.44 27.30 3.65
C LYS A 334 27.65 26.01 3.82
N PRO A 335 28.11 25.06 4.66
CA PRO A 335 27.34 23.87 4.96
C PRO A 335 25.93 24.20 5.40
N PHE A 336 24.92 23.56 4.83
CA PHE A 336 23.51 23.74 5.17
C PHE A 336 22.78 22.40 5.27
N GLU A 337 21.83 22.32 6.20
CA GLU A 337 21.03 21.14 6.45
C GLU A 337 19.74 21.16 5.59
N THR A 338 19.42 20.04 4.96
CA THR A 338 18.13 19.77 4.31
C THR A 338 17.37 18.78 5.17
N LYS A 339 16.32 19.27 5.84
CA LYS A 339 15.54 18.45 6.79
C LYS A 339 14.72 17.36 6.13
N SER A 340 14.28 17.56 4.87
CA SER A 340 13.40 16.62 4.17
C SER A 340 14.05 15.25 3.91
N ASP A 341 15.37 15.23 3.74
CA ASP A 341 16.15 14.01 3.50
C ASP A 341 17.27 13.79 4.51
N ASN A 342 17.26 14.56 5.61
CA ASN A 342 18.22 14.48 6.71
C ASN A 342 19.68 14.55 6.23
N THR A 343 20.00 15.52 5.34
CA THR A 343 21.35 15.67 4.79
C THR A 343 21.99 17.00 5.12
N LEU A 344 23.34 17.00 5.15
CA LEU A 344 24.17 18.19 5.21
C LEU A 344 24.86 18.37 3.85
N ASN A 345 24.81 19.59 3.31
CA ASN A 345 25.15 19.88 1.93
C ASN A 345 26.13 21.05 1.82
N VAL A 346 27.07 20.96 0.86
CA VAL A 346 27.90 22.08 0.36
C VAL A 346 27.80 22.08 -1.16
N VAL A 347 27.56 23.24 -1.75
CA VAL A 347 27.35 23.42 -3.18
C VAL A 347 28.31 24.48 -3.71
N LYS A 348 28.99 24.20 -4.82
CA LYS A 348 29.75 25.19 -5.59
C LYS A 348 29.22 25.25 -7.00
N LEU A 349 28.84 26.43 -7.47
CA LEU A 349 28.48 26.69 -8.86
C LEU A 349 29.74 27.01 -9.64
N LEU A 350 30.22 26.07 -10.47
CA LEU A 350 31.46 26.19 -11.27
C LEU A 350 31.22 26.98 -12.54
N ALA A 351 30.14 26.71 -13.25
CA ALA A 351 29.77 27.41 -14.46
C ALA A 351 28.25 27.43 -14.66
N LYS A 352 27.78 28.46 -15.34
CA LYS A 352 26.43 28.56 -15.91
C LYS A 352 26.54 28.89 -17.38
N THR A 353 25.95 28.06 -18.23
CA THR A 353 26.06 28.18 -19.70
C THR A 353 24.68 28.01 -20.35
N GLN A 354 24.52 28.62 -21.52
CA GLN A 354 23.37 28.35 -22.40
C GLN A 354 23.81 27.23 -23.38
N ALA A 355 23.11 26.11 -23.33
CA ALA A 355 23.39 24.96 -24.19
C ALA A 355 22.09 24.31 -24.69
N PRO A 356 22.11 23.62 -25.84
CA PRO A 356 20.91 22.97 -26.37
C PRO A 356 20.41 21.87 -25.46
N ASP A 357 19.09 21.83 -25.26
CA ASP A 357 18.40 20.71 -24.58
C ASP A 357 18.34 19.45 -25.45
N SER A 358 18.20 19.66 -26.76
CA SER A 358 18.11 18.57 -27.73
C SER A 358 19.09 18.78 -28.89
N ILE A 359 19.87 17.74 -29.20
CA ILE A 359 20.87 17.75 -30.25
C ILE A 359 20.59 16.59 -31.21
N GLU A 360 20.41 16.91 -32.50
CA GLU A 360 20.34 15.88 -33.54
C GLU A 360 21.74 15.55 -34.00
N TYR A 361 22.07 14.29 -34.01
CA TYR A 361 23.38 13.78 -34.41
C TYR A 361 23.27 12.48 -35.19
N ARG A 362 24.33 12.10 -35.84
CA ARG A 362 24.53 10.80 -36.46
C ARG A 362 25.96 10.33 -36.26
N GLN A 363 26.16 9.02 -36.33
CA GLN A 363 27.46 8.44 -36.04
C GLN A 363 27.75 7.23 -36.92
N ILE A 364 29.03 6.97 -37.10
CA ILE A 364 29.55 5.71 -37.69
C ILE A 364 30.50 5.09 -36.69
N GLN A 365 30.18 3.88 -36.24
CA GLN A 365 31.06 3.10 -35.37
C GLN A 365 32.07 2.35 -36.23
N VAL A 366 33.35 2.45 -35.88
CA VAL A 366 34.43 1.79 -36.59
C VAL A 366 35.12 0.80 -35.68
N ALA A 367 34.96 -0.47 -35.97
CA ALA A 367 35.66 -1.58 -35.32
C ALA A 367 36.72 -2.13 -36.29
N GLY A 368 37.77 -2.71 -35.78
CA GLY A 368 38.80 -3.38 -36.57
C GLY A 368 39.40 -4.57 -35.86
N ALA A 369 40.12 -5.41 -36.56
CA ALA A 369 40.76 -6.57 -35.94
C ALA A 369 41.85 -6.17 -34.91
N THR A 370 42.41 -4.96 -35.06
CA THR A 370 43.27 -4.32 -34.05
C THR A 370 42.87 -2.85 -33.89
N PRO A 371 43.22 -2.18 -32.78
CA PRO A 371 42.97 -0.76 -32.59
C PRO A 371 43.56 0.12 -33.68
N GLU A 372 44.77 -0.21 -34.18
CA GLU A 372 45.44 0.52 -35.24
C GLU A 372 44.72 0.39 -36.58
N ALA A 373 44.19 -0.80 -36.91
CA ALA A 373 43.38 -1.02 -38.11
C ALA A 373 42.05 -0.25 -38.04
N ALA A 374 41.39 -0.24 -36.89
CA ALA A 374 40.17 0.54 -36.64
C ALA A 374 40.46 2.04 -36.82
N LYS A 375 41.53 2.55 -36.23
CA LYS A 375 41.94 3.95 -36.33
C LYS A 375 42.22 4.37 -37.79
N LYS A 376 43.02 3.60 -38.53
CA LYS A 376 43.32 3.88 -39.93
C LYS A 376 42.06 3.94 -40.81
N THR A 377 41.11 3.04 -40.54
CA THR A 377 39.81 3.05 -41.22
C THR A 377 39.01 4.29 -40.85
N ALA A 378 38.95 4.63 -39.55
CA ALA A 378 38.24 5.81 -39.07
C ALA A 378 38.83 7.12 -39.63
N ASP A 379 40.16 7.25 -39.69
CA ASP A 379 40.84 8.39 -40.31
C ASP A 379 40.46 8.53 -41.78
N SER A 380 40.43 7.42 -42.52
CA SER A 380 40.03 7.42 -43.94
C SER A 380 38.58 7.86 -44.14
N ILE A 381 37.67 7.43 -43.29
CA ILE A 381 36.26 7.85 -43.31
C ILE A 381 36.15 9.34 -42.95
N LEU A 382 36.86 9.80 -41.92
CA LEU A 382 36.87 11.20 -41.51
C LEU A 382 37.34 12.12 -42.64
N VAL A 383 38.42 11.75 -43.35
CA VAL A 383 38.94 12.52 -44.50
C VAL A 383 37.89 12.58 -45.61
N ALA A 384 37.25 11.46 -45.94
CA ALA A 384 36.22 11.42 -46.97
C ALA A 384 35.02 12.30 -46.62
N LEU A 385 34.54 12.24 -45.39
CA LEU A 385 33.43 13.06 -44.94
C LEU A 385 33.75 14.56 -44.88
N LYS A 386 34.98 14.92 -44.47
CA LYS A 386 35.44 16.31 -44.50
C LYS A 386 35.61 16.83 -45.94
N ALA A 387 35.88 15.94 -46.91
CA ALA A 387 35.91 16.26 -48.34
C ALA A 387 34.52 16.35 -48.99
N GLY A 388 33.42 16.17 -48.21
CA GLY A 388 32.04 16.32 -48.67
C GLY A 388 31.36 15.03 -49.09
N ALA A 389 31.91 13.85 -48.76
CA ALA A 389 31.22 12.57 -49.00
C ALA A 389 29.90 12.52 -48.20
N ASP A 390 28.90 11.90 -48.81
CA ASP A 390 27.58 11.71 -48.12
C ASP A 390 27.74 10.76 -46.92
N PHE A 391 27.21 11.21 -45.80
CA PHE A 391 27.39 10.49 -44.52
C PHE A 391 26.63 9.15 -44.50
N GLU A 392 25.40 9.08 -45.00
CA GLU A 392 24.60 7.86 -45.00
C GLU A 392 25.15 6.84 -46.01
N ALA A 393 25.54 7.33 -47.20
CA ALA A 393 26.19 6.48 -48.19
C ALA A 393 27.53 5.92 -47.66
N THR A 394 28.28 6.71 -46.88
CA THR A 394 29.53 6.27 -46.24
C THR A 394 29.22 5.25 -45.13
N ALA A 395 28.24 5.49 -44.26
CA ALA A 395 27.80 4.56 -43.19
C ALA A 395 27.40 3.20 -43.78
N LYS A 396 26.63 3.17 -44.86
CA LYS A 396 26.19 1.95 -45.54
C LYS A 396 27.35 1.08 -46.04
N LYS A 397 28.46 1.67 -46.46
CA LYS A 397 29.69 0.92 -46.87
C LYS A 397 30.27 0.13 -45.70
N TYR A 398 29.99 0.52 -44.47
CA TYR A 398 30.42 -0.15 -43.24
C TYR A 398 29.28 -0.89 -42.52
N GLY A 399 28.17 -1.17 -43.22
CA GLY A 399 27.04 -1.98 -42.70
C GLY A 399 26.17 -1.25 -41.70
N GLN A 400 26.18 0.10 -41.71
CA GLN A 400 25.40 0.93 -40.78
C GLN A 400 24.49 1.88 -41.57
N GLU A 401 23.35 2.29 -40.95
CA GLU A 401 22.40 3.19 -41.60
C GLU A 401 22.87 4.65 -41.61
N GLY A 402 23.65 5.07 -40.60
CA GLY A 402 24.02 6.45 -40.39
C GLY A 402 22.88 7.40 -40.17
N ALA A 403 21.74 6.85 -39.61
CA ALA A 403 20.51 7.56 -39.37
C ALA A 403 20.68 8.66 -38.32
N LYS A 404 19.93 9.74 -38.47
CA LYS A 404 19.89 10.83 -37.52
C LYS A 404 19.14 10.42 -36.26
N GLN A 405 19.65 10.80 -35.08
CA GLN A 405 19.08 10.52 -33.77
C GLN A 405 19.08 11.79 -32.95
N TRP A 406 18.13 11.89 -32.02
CA TRP A 406 18.05 12.98 -31.05
C TRP A 406 18.61 12.54 -29.72
N LEU A 407 19.54 13.31 -29.17
CA LEU A 407 19.97 13.22 -27.77
C LEU A 407 19.34 14.38 -27.00
N THR A 408 18.57 14.09 -25.99
CA THR A 408 17.99 15.09 -25.08
C THR A 408 18.73 15.12 -23.75
N SER A 409 18.72 16.25 -23.07
CA SER A 409 19.32 16.39 -21.73
C SER A 409 18.83 15.33 -20.76
N ALA A 410 17.52 15.01 -20.79
CA ALA A 410 16.90 14.00 -19.92
C ALA A 410 17.49 12.58 -20.09
N MET A 411 18.08 12.25 -21.25
CA MET A 411 18.62 10.91 -21.53
C MET A 411 19.93 10.62 -20.79
N TYR A 412 20.70 11.64 -20.39
CA TYR A 412 22.00 11.45 -19.74
C TYR A 412 22.14 12.15 -18.38
N GLU A 413 21.29 13.12 -18.07
CA GLU A 413 21.38 13.90 -16.83
C GLU A 413 21.00 13.11 -15.58
N ASN A 414 20.31 11.96 -15.72
CA ASN A 414 19.95 11.09 -14.60
C ASN A 414 21.03 10.06 -14.22
N SER A 415 22.15 10.04 -14.95
CA SER A 415 23.25 9.12 -14.66
C SER A 415 24.09 9.63 -13.49
N ASN A 416 24.09 8.88 -12.39
CA ASN A 416 24.87 9.21 -11.19
C ASN A 416 26.37 9.00 -11.35
N THR A 417 26.79 8.22 -12.34
CA THR A 417 28.21 7.95 -12.66
C THR A 417 28.40 7.98 -14.16
N MET A 418 29.54 8.47 -14.58
CA MET A 418 29.88 8.56 -16.01
C MET A 418 31.38 8.30 -16.20
N ASP A 419 31.72 7.33 -17.04
CA ASP A 419 33.09 7.06 -17.38
C ASP A 419 33.69 8.13 -18.31
N GLU A 420 35.00 8.13 -18.48
CA GLU A 420 35.68 9.15 -19.27
C GLU A 420 35.31 9.07 -20.76
N ASP A 421 35.02 7.89 -21.29
CA ASP A 421 34.59 7.68 -22.67
C ASP A 421 33.22 8.35 -22.89
N SER A 422 32.26 8.11 -21.99
CA SER A 422 30.94 8.73 -22.01
C SER A 422 31.00 10.26 -21.86
N LYS A 423 31.87 10.77 -20.98
CA LYS A 423 32.08 12.22 -20.82
C LYS A 423 32.66 12.84 -22.11
N ASN A 424 33.67 12.20 -22.71
CA ASN A 424 34.26 12.67 -23.96
C ASN A 424 33.23 12.69 -25.10
N TYR A 425 32.40 11.65 -25.17
CA TYR A 425 31.30 11.54 -26.13
C TYR A 425 30.28 12.68 -25.96
N LEU A 426 29.75 12.88 -24.77
CA LEU A 426 28.75 13.91 -24.48
C LEU A 426 29.30 15.32 -24.67
N ASN A 427 30.52 15.58 -24.20
CA ASN A 427 31.20 16.88 -24.43
C ASN A 427 31.38 17.16 -25.92
N SER A 428 31.73 16.14 -26.67
CA SER A 428 31.92 16.29 -28.13
C SER A 428 30.59 16.59 -28.85
N ILE A 429 29.48 15.90 -28.50
CA ILE A 429 28.15 16.21 -29.05
C ILE A 429 27.70 17.63 -28.68
N GLN A 430 27.97 18.06 -27.45
CA GLN A 430 27.58 19.39 -27.00
C GLN A 430 28.36 20.53 -27.65
N THR A 431 29.63 20.32 -27.94
CA THR A 431 30.55 21.40 -28.42
C THR A 431 30.76 21.41 -29.93
N LEU A 432 30.62 20.26 -30.62
CA LEU A 432 30.86 20.15 -32.05
C LEU A 432 29.90 21.03 -32.86
N ALA A 433 30.42 21.87 -33.74
CA ALA A 433 29.59 22.74 -34.58
C ALA A 433 28.60 21.94 -35.46
N VAL A 434 27.47 22.57 -35.83
CA VAL A 434 26.50 21.93 -36.72
C VAL A 434 27.12 21.65 -38.06
N ASN A 435 26.95 20.44 -38.57
CA ASN A 435 27.53 19.84 -39.77
C ASN A 435 29.03 19.51 -39.71
N ASP A 436 29.73 19.82 -38.61
CA ASP A 436 31.08 19.36 -38.40
C ASP A 436 31.15 17.87 -38.06
N VAL A 437 32.29 17.24 -38.41
CA VAL A 437 32.57 15.82 -38.19
C VAL A 437 33.81 15.68 -37.30
N LYS A 438 33.70 14.86 -36.26
CA LYS A 438 34.78 14.57 -35.30
C LYS A 438 34.96 13.07 -35.12
N LEU A 439 36.24 12.65 -35.10
CA LEU A 439 36.65 11.31 -34.71
C LEU A 439 36.82 11.29 -33.19
N LEU A 440 36.18 10.31 -32.54
CA LEU A 440 36.34 9.98 -31.12
C LEU A 440 36.95 8.59 -31.01
N GLU A 441 38.03 8.50 -30.25
CA GLU A 441 38.72 7.23 -29.96
C GLU A 441 38.29 6.78 -28.55
N PHE A 442 37.84 5.54 -28.42
CA PHE A 442 37.42 4.93 -27.18
C PHE A 442 38.14 3.59 -26.95
N SER A 443 38.08 3.08 -25.75
CA SER A 443 38.67 1.79 -25.38
C SER A 443 38.12 0.62 -26.22
N ALA A 444 36.87 0.70 -26.68
CA ALA A 444 36.16 -0.34 -27.45
C ALA A 444 36.18 -0.08 -29.00
N GLY A 445 36.82 0.97 -29.49
CA GLY A 445 36.84 1.33 -30.92
C GLY A 445 36.74 2.81 -31.16
N SER A 446 36.46 3.20 -32.40
CA SER A 446 36.35 4.61 -32.80
C SER A 446 34.94 4.95 -33.26
N ILE A 447 34.50 6.17 -33.00
CA ILE A 447 33.22 6.70 -33.47
C ILE A 447 33.48 7.99 -34.28
N ILE A 448 32.90 8.07 -35.47
CA ILE A 448 32.82 9.31 -36.21
C ILE A 448 31.47 9.93 -35.98
N LEU A 449 31.47 11.10 -35.33
CA LEU A 449 30.31 11.82 -34.90
C LEU A 449 30.06 13.03 -35.78
N GLN A 450 28.80 13.29 -36.16
CA GLN A 450 28.38 14.54 -36.79
C GLN A 450 27.14 15.07 -36.07
N VAL A 451 27.15 16.34 -35.69
CA VAL A 451 25.96 17.07 -35.19
C VAL A 451 25.26 17.69 -36.37
N THR A 452 23.94 17.47 -36.51
CA THR A 452 23.16 17.95 -37.67
C THR A 452 22.17 19.07 -37.31
N ALA A 453 21.68 19.11 -36.06
CA ALA A 453 20.80 20.21 -35.60
C ALA A 453 20.86 20.38 -34.08
N ARG A 454 20.42 21.54 -33.62
CA ARG A 454 20.27 21.86 -32.18
C ARG A 454 18.93 22.56 -31.94
N LYS A 455 18.24 22.22 -30.83
CA LYS A 455 16.97 22.83 -30.47
C LYS A 455 16.93 23.18 -28.98
N ALA A 456 16.10 24.17 -28.64
CA ALA A 456 15.80 24.56 -27.27
C ALA A 456 17.06 24.89 -26.44
N MET A 457 17.58 26.09 -26.59
CA MET A 457 18.66 26.60 -25.74
C MET A 457 18.14 26.78 -24.29
N VAL A 458 18.81 26.15 -23.35
CA VAL A 458 18.45 26.15 -21.93
C VAL A 458 19.66 26.45 -21.06
N ASP A 459 19.39 26.95 -19.84
CA ASP A 459 20.42 27.13 -18.82
C ASP A 459 20.91 25.76 -18.34
N LYS A 460 22.23 25.54 -18.43
CA LYS A 460 22.92 24.39 -17.83
C LYS A 460 23.95 24.86 -16.82
N TYR A 461 24.09 24.08 -15.77
CA TYR A 461 24.89 24.38 -14.61
C TYR A 461 25.94 23.30 -14.39
N ASP A 462 27.18 23.67 -14.23
CA ASP A 462 28.23 22.79 -13.72
C ASP A 462 28.37 23.03 -12.23
N VAL A 463 28.03 22.02 -11.44
CA VAL A 463 27.86 22.15 -9.98
C VAL A 463 28.58 21.02 -9.26
N ALA A 464 29.48 21.36 -8.37
CA ALA A 464 30.02 20.41 -7.40
C ALA A 464 29.12 20.39 -6.15
N VAL A 465 28.65 19.19 -5.81
CA VAL A 465 27.81 18.97 -4.63
C VAL A 465 28.51 17.98 -3.70
N VAL A 466 28.74 18.38 -2.47
CA VAL A 466 29.11 17.47 -1.37
C VAL A 466 27.87 17.29 -0.51
N LYS A 467 27.30 16.10 -0.50
CA LYS A 467 26.05 15.75 0.19
C LYS A 467 26.25 14.52 1.04
N HIS A 468 25.90 14.60 2.31
CA HIS A 468 25.97 13.49 3.27
C HIS A 468 24.71 13.40 4.10
N THR A 469 24.23 12.19 4.34
CA THR A 469 23.22 11.92 5.37
C THR A 469 23.79 12.24 6.74
N ILE A 470 22.97 12.83 7.61
CA ILE A 470 23.29 13.04 9.01
C ILE A 470 22.98 11.72 9.72
N ASP A 471 23.98 10.85 9.84
CA ASP A 471 23.85 9.51 10.37
C ASP A 471 24.61 9.37 11.71
N PHE A 472 24.28 8.32 12.46
CA PHE A 472 24.90 8.02 13.73
C PHE A 472 26.15 7.14 13.56
N SER A 473 27.13 7.33 14.42
CA SER A 473 28.33 6.47 14.48
C SER A 473 28.04 5.15 15.20
N LYS A 474 28.93 4.19 15.02
CA LYS A 474 28.91 2.90 15.75
C LYS A 474 28.92 3.11 17.28
N GLN A 475 29.60 4.15 17.77
CA GLN A 475 29.63 4.47 19.19
C GLN A 475 28.25 4.94 19.68
N THR A 476 27.63 5.87 18.94
CA THR A 476 26.27 6.37 19.26
C THR A 476 25.27 5.22 19.26
N TYR A 477 25.34 4.31 18.27
CA TYR A 477 24.50 3.12 18.27
C TYR A 477 24.75 2.21 19.48
N SER A 478 26.00 1.92 19.78
CA SER A 478 26.36 1.07 20.93
C SER A 478 25.85 1.63 22.26
N ASP A 479 25.99 2.95 22.46
CA ASP A 479 25.50 3.63 23.67
C ASP A 479 23.98 3.57 23.78
N ALA A 480 23.29 3.81 22.67
CA ALA A 480 21.83 3.69 22.57
C ALA A 480 21.35 2.26 22.83
N TYR A 481 21.98 1.27 22.19
CA TYR A 481 21.68 -0.15 22.38
C TYR A 481 21.91 -0.58 23.84
N ASN A 482 23.02 -0.23 24.44
CA ASN A 482 23.34 -0.59 25.83
C ASN A 482 22.30 0.00 26.80
N LYS A 483 21.96 1.27 26.63
CA LYS A 483 20.93 1.94 27.43
C LYS A 483 19.56 1.26 27.29
N PHE A 484 19.15 0.96 26.05
CA PHE A 484 17.87 0.31 25.79
C PHE A 484 17.86 -1.15 26.28
N SER A 485 18.95 -1.89 26.08
CA SER A 485 19.13 -3.25 26.58
C SER A 485 19.07 -3.32 28.11
N GLN A 486 19.69 -2.37 28.79
CA GLN A 486 19.59 -2.23 30.24
C GLN A 486 18.13 -2.02 30.66
N TYR A 487 17.43 -1.09 30.01
CA TYR A 487 16.02 -0.85 30.28
C TYR A 487 15.18 -2.12 30.14
N VAL A 488 15.33 -2.88 29.03
CA VAL A 488 14.59 -4.12 28.79
C VAL A 488 14.97 -5.21 29.80
N SER A 489 16.25 -5.31 30.19
CA SER A 489 16.72 -6.32 31.13
C SER A 489 16.23 -6.11 32.57
N GLU A 490 16.12 -4.86 32.99
CA GLU A 490 15.66 -4.49 34.34
C GLU A 490 14.13 -4.49 34.48
N ASN A 491 13.37 -4.44 33.36
CA ASN A 491 11.91 -4.31 33.37
C ASN A 491 11.24 -5.50 32.67
N LYS A 492 10.91 -6.53 33.45
CA LYS A 492 10.36 -7.78 32.94
C LYS A 492 8.84 -7.87 32.97
N THR A 493 8.17 -6.87 33.54
CA THR A 493 6.69 -6.78 33.59
C THR A 493 6.22 -5.51 32.92
N ILE A 494 4.96 -5.51 32.47
CA ILE A 494 4.32 -4.31 31.87
C ILE A 494 4.37 -3.12 32.84
N ALA A 495 4.09 -3.38 34.14
CA ALA A 495 4.10 -2.35 35.17
C ALA A 495 5.49 -1.73 35.38
N ASP A 496 6.55 -2.55 35.31
CA ASP A 496 7.94 -2.07 35.41
C ASP A 496 8.33 -1.25 34.19
N LEU A 497 7.98 -1.71 32.96
CA LEU A 497 8.21 -0.96 31.73
C LEU A 497 7.59 0.45 31.82
N GLU A 498 6.32 0.55 32.25
CA GLU A 498 5.63 1.82 32.39
C GLU A 498 6.25 2.71 33.47
N LYS A 499 6.51 2.16 34.64
CA LYS A 499 7.03 2.89 35.79
C LYS A 499 8.42 3.48 35.52
N ASN A 500 9.27 2.75 34.82
CA ASN A 500 10.67 3.10 34.65
C ASN A 500 10.99 3.76 33.30
N ALA A 501 10.09 3.80 32.35
CA ALA A 501 10.33 4.37 31.00
C ALA A 501 10.89 5.80 31.07
N ALA A 502 10.24 6.68 31.82
CA ALA A 502 10.65 8.08 31.95
C ALA A 502 12.05 8.23 32.54
N LYS A 503 12.47 7.37 33.47
CA LYS A 503 13.82 7.39 34.07
C LYS A 503 14.91 7.13 33.03
N PHE A 504 14.63 6.29 32.04
CA PHE A 504 15.52 6.00 30.91
C PHE A 504 15.33 6.97 29.74
N GLY A 505 14.38 7.89 29.81
CA GLY A 505 14.06 8.82 28.74
C GLY A 505 13.25 8.17 27.61
N PHE A 506 12.51 7.12 27.90
CA PHE A 506 11.62 6.42 26.99
C PHE A 506 10.16 6.70 27.30
N GLN A 507 9.28 6.37 26.35
CA GLN A 507 7.84 6.51 26.50
C GLN A 507 7.17 5.18 26.07
N VAL A 508 6.33 4.64 26.95
CA VAL A 508 5.48 3.50 26.60
C VAL A 508 4.28 4.01 25.82
N GLN A 509 4.02 3.37 24.70
CA GLN A 509 2.88 3.61 23.84
C GLN A 509 1.98 2.37 23.82
N GLU A 510 0.71 2.56 23.46
CA GLU A 510 -0.27 1.49 23.35
C GLU A 510 -0.78 1.37 21.91
N ARG A 511 -0.91 0.15 21.42
CA ARG A 511 -1.58 -0.18 20.16
C ARG A 511 -2.63 -1.25 20.44
N LYS A 512 -3.89 -0.91 20.18
CA LYS A 512 -5.01 -1.84 20.25
C LYS A 512 -5.29 -2.46 18.89
N ASP A 513 -5.88 -3.64 18.93
CA ASP A 513 -6.32 -4.38 17.74
C ASP A 513 -5.24 -4.52 16.66
N MET A 514 -4.11 -5.08 17.04
CA MET A 514 -3.09 -5.46 16.09
C MET A 514 -3.43 -6.83 15.49
N PHE A 515 -3.50 -6.91 14.17
CA PHE A 515 -3.90 -8.11 13.44
C PHE A 515 -2.69 -8.90 12.93
N ASN A 516 -2.87 -10.22 12.77
CA ASN A 516 -1.81 -11.11 12.30
C ASN A 516 -1.47 -10.95 10.82
N ASN A 517 -2.27 -10.23 10.05
CA ASN A 517 -2.00 -9.88 8.65
C ASN A 517 -1.26 -8.55 8.49
N GLU A 518 -0.90 -7.87 9.58
CA GLU A 518 -0.02 -6.71 9.54
C GLU A 518 1.44 -7.19 9.36
N HIS A 519 2.23 -6.45 8.56
CA HIS A 519 3.64 -6.81 8.31
C HIS A 519 4.61 -6.19 9.30
N ASN A 520 4.19 -5.11 9.95
CA ASN A 520 5.06 -4.30 10.78
C ASN A 520 4.40 -3.93 12.10
N VAL A 521 5.19 -3.95 13.17
CA VAL A 521 4.77 -3.41 14.47
C VAL A 521 4.74 -1.88 14.37
N VAL A 522 3.53 -1.29 14.46
CA VAL A 522 3.28 0.16 14.48
C VAL A 522 4.02 0.98 13.40
N GLY A 523 4.18 0.40 12.21
CA GLY A 523 4.84 1.04 11.08
C GLY A 523 6.37 0.98 11.08
N LEU A 524 6.98 0.31 12.06
CA LEU A 524 8.43 0.09 12.09
C LEU A 524 8.79 -1.06 11.14
N ARG A 525 9.68 -0.83 10.18
CA ARG A 525 10.16 -1.86 9.24
C ARG A 525 10.98 -2.92 9.95
N SER A 526 11.14 -4.07 9.30
CA SER A 526 11.98 -5.18 9.79
C SER A 526 11.60 -5.68 11.19
N THR A 527 10.29 -5.70 11.51
CA THR A 527 9.77 -6.14 12.82
C THR A 527 9.13 -7.52 12.79
N ARG A 528 9.45 -8.35 11.80
CA ARG A 528 8.87 -9.68 11.64
C ARG A 528 9.01 -10.57 12.88
N GLU A 529 10.19 -10.61 13.51
CA GLU A 529 10.39 -11.42 14.71
C GLU A 529 9.57 -10.91 15.90
N ALA A 530 9.37 -9.60 16.00
CA ALA A 530 8.47 -9.02 16.99
C ALA A 530 7.00 -9.39 16.70
N MET A 531 6.57 -9.39 15.41
CA MET A 531 5.24 -9.84 15.00
C MET A 531 5.01 -11.30 15.39
N LYS A 532 5.93 -12.20 15.07
CA LYS A 532 5.83 -13.61 15.49
C LYS A 532 5.71 -13.74 16.99
N TRP A 533 6.56 -13.03 17.74
CA TRP A 533 6.50 -13.05 19.19
C TRP A 533 5.14 -12.57 19.73
N ILE A 534 4.59 -11.47 19.17
CA ILE A 534 3.30 -10.94 19.58
C ILE A 534 2.21 -12.01 19.47
N PHE A 535 2.21 -12.80 18.39
CA PHE A 535 1.17 -13.82 18.15
C PHE A 535 1.45 -15.18 18.82
N ASP A 536 2.67 -15.42 19.34
CA ASP A 536 3.03 -16.60 20.13
C ASP A 536 2.97 -16.36 21.64
N ALA A 537 3.11 -15.11 22.12
CA ALA A 537 3.18 -14.73 23.52
C ALA A 537 1.86 -14.90 24.25
N LYS A 538 1.95 -14.97 25.57
CA LYS A 538 0.81 -14.95 26.52
C LYS A 538 0.59 -13.55 27.08
N GLU A 539 -0.63 -13.26 27.49
CA GLU A 539 -0.97 -12.01 28.16
C GLU A 539 -0.06 -11.76 29.37
N GLY A 540 0.45 -10.54 29.46
CA GLY A 540 1.37 -10.10 30.52
C GLY A 540 2.86 -10.30 30.21
N GLU A 541 3.21 -11.02 29.17
CA GLU A 541 4.61 -11.23 28.78
C GLU A 541 5.23 -9.99 28.14
N VAL A 542 6.54 -9.84 28.33
CA VAL A 542 7.39 -8.80 27.74
C VAL A 542 8.41 -9.45 26.83
N SER A 543 8.59 -8.94 25.63
CA SER A 543 9.50 -9.47 24.61
C SER A 543 10.97 -9.23 24.95
N PRO A 544 11.90 -9.92 24.28
CA PRO A 544 13.28 -9.47 24.17
C PRO A 544 13.34 -8.14 23.40
N LEU A 545 14.53 -7.51 23.40
CA LEU A 545 14.85 -6.39 22.53
C LEU A 545 14.92 -6.84 21.07
N TYR A 546 14.32 -6.06 20.18
CA TYR A 546 14.45 -6.22 18.73
C TYR A 546 15.17 -5.02 18.11
N GLU A 547 16.06 -5.31 17.16
CA GLU A 547 16.64 -4.32 16.26
C GLU A 547 15.81 -4.29 14.97
N CYS A 548 15.36 -3.12 14.56
CA CYS A 548 14.43 -2.96 13.45
C CYS A 548 14.72 -1.68 12.64
N GLY A 549 13.90 -1.39 11.66
CA GLY A 549 14.18 -0.33 10.68
C GLY A 549 15.34 -0.73 9.76
N ASN A 550 16.25 0.20 9.51
CA ASN A 550 17.53 -0.03 8.85
C ASN A 550 18.66 -0.19 9.89
N ASN A 551 18.42 -0.92 10.97
CA ASN A 551 19.23 -1.00 12.19
C ASN A 551 19.34 0.36 12.91
N ASP A 552 18.34 1.20 12.79
CA ASP A 552 18.25 2.53 13.40
C ASP A 552 17.13 2.62 14.45
N ASN A 553 16.41 1.53 14.67
CA ASN A 553 15.34 1.47 15.66
C ASN A 553 15.51 0.27 16.59
N LEU A 554 15.22 0.49 17.87
CA LEU A 554 15.17 -0.54 18.91
C LEU A 554 13.73 -0.64 19.41
N LEU A 555 13.24 -1.85 19.62
CA LEU A 555 11.85 -2.12 19.98
C LEU A 555 11.78 -3.15 21.12
N VAL A 556 10.90 -2.90 22.09
CA VAL A 556 10.41 -3.90 23.04
C VAL A 556 8.88 -3.84 23.06
N VAL A 557 8.25 -5.00 23.13
CA VAL A 557 6.79 -5.14 23.10
C VAL A 557 6.33 -5.91 24.33
N ALA A 558 5.17 -5.53 24.86
CA ALA A 558 4.48 -6.28 25.91
C ALA A 558 3.06 -6.59 25.46
N LEU A 559 2.66 -7.85 25.56
CA LEU A 559 1.31 -8.29 25.19
C LEU A 559 0.36 -8.02 26.35
N THR A 560 -0.66 -7.17 26.12
CA THR A 560 -1.62 -6.81 27.17
C THR A 560 -2.91 -7.63 27.10
N LYS A 561 -3.42 -7.91 25.90
CA LYS A 561 -4.67 -8.66 25.73
C LYS A 561 -4.71 -9.42 24.42
N ILE A 562 -5.35 -10.58 24.43
CA ILE A 562 -5.65 -11.41 23.25
C ILE A 562 -7.17 -11.33 23.00
N HIS A 563 -7.54 -10.98 21.77
CA HIS A 563 -8.91 -11.01 21.30
C HIS A 563 -9.05 -12.17 20.29
N PRO A 564 -9.56 -13.34 20.71
CA PRO A 564 -9.69 -14.49 19.83
C PRO A 564 -10.78 -14.27 18.77
N VAL A 565 -10.74 -15.08 17.72
CA VAL A 565 -11.84 -15.17 16.73
C VAL A 565 -13.13 -15.52 17.46
N GLY A 566 -14.23 -14.83 17.15
CA GLY A 566 -15.53 -14.99 17.79
C GLY A 566 -16.14 -13.66 18.18
N TYR A 567 -16.76 -13.60 19.34
CA TYR A 567 -17.35 -12.35 19.85
C TYR A 567 -16.38 -11.65 20.79
N ARG A 568 -16.22 -10.34 20.62
CA ARG A 568 -15.49 -9.53 21.61
C ARG A 568 -16.15 -9.63 22.96
N ASP A 569 -15.37 -9.51 24.00
CA ASP A 569 -15.87 -9.41 25.35
C ASP A 569 -16.49 -8.03 25.61
N LEU A 570 -17.35 -7.96 26.64
CA LEU A 570 -18.01 -6.72 27.05
C LEU A 570 -16.99 -5.62 27.38
N ASP A 571 -15.88 -5.96 28.00
CA ASP A 571 -14.88 -4.98 28.44
C ASP A 571 -14.23 -4.25 27.26
N GLY A 572 -13.99 -4.96 26.15
CA GLY A 572 -13.42 -4.37 24.92
C GLY A 572 -14.33 -3.35 24.23
N VAL A 573 -15.64 -3.40 24.47
CA VAL A 573 -16.66 -2.52 23.85
C VAL A 573 -17.40 -1.65 24.86
N LYS A 574 -17.03 -1.73 26.14
CA LYS A 574 -17.74 -1.11 27.26
C LYS A 574 -17.92 0.40 27.10
N GLU A 575 -16.87 1.12 26.72
CA GLU A 575 -16.94 2.59 26.60
C GLU A 575 -17.87 3.03 25.45
N MET A 576 -17.87 2.29 24.34
CA MET A 576 -18.77 2.53 23.22
C MET A 576 -20.23 2.29 23.64
N LEU A 577 -20.51 1.16 24.26
CA LEU A 577 -21.86 0.81 24.74
C LEU A 577 -22.35 1.77 25.80
N LYS A 578 -21.46 2.29 26.67
CA LYS A 578 -21.80 3.27 27.68
C LYS A 578 -22.40 4.54 27.09
N GLN A 579 -21.81 5.04 25.98
CA GLN A 579 -22.35 6.21 25.30
C GLN A 579 -23.73 5.94 24.67
N GLU A 580 -23.96 4.73 24.18
CA GLU A 580 -25.26 4.35 23.63
C GLU A 580 -26.30 4.20 24.71
N VAL A 581 -25.98 3.53 25.82
CA VAL A 581 -26.88 3.37 26.98
C VAL A 581 -27.21 4.74 27.61
N LEU A 582 -26.23 5.63 27.75
CA LEU A 582 -26.47 7.01 28.19
C LEU A 582 -27.48 7.71 27.28
N ARG A 583 -27.32 7.61 25.99
CA ARG A 583 -28.23 8.19 24.99
C ARG A 583 -29.65 7.60 25.12
N ASP A 584 -29.74 6.29 25.28
CA ASP A 584 -31.00 5.57 25.44
C ASP A 584 -31.74 6.04 26.71
N LYS A 585 -31.06 6.11 27.85
CA LYS A 585 -31.64 6.56 29.12
C LYS A 585 -32.00 8.06 29.12
N LYS A 586 -31.21 8.91 28.50
CA LYS A 586 -31.55 10.32 28.31
C LYS A 586 -32.78 10.48 27.43
N PHE A 587 -32.93 9.66 26.40
CA PHE A 587 -34.13 9.63 25.57
C PHE A 587 -35.38 9.25 26.42
N GLU A 588 -35.33 8.17 27.21
CA GLU A 588 -36.46 7.76 28.04
C GLU A 588 -36.82 8.83 29.08
N THR A 589 -35.84 9.53 29.64
CA THR A 589 -36.08 10.67 30.54
C THR A 589 -36.81 11.82 29.82
N LEU A 590 -36.37 12.17 28.61
CA LEU A 590 -37.02 13.19 27.80
C LEU A 590 -38.42 12.75 27.34
N LYS A 591 -38.56 11.52 26.89
CA LYS A 591 -39.84 10.95 26.44
C LYS A 591 -40.92 11.05 27.52
N GLY A 592 -40.57 10.77 28.78
CA GLY A 592 -41.49 10.96 29.92
C GLY A 592 -41.94 12.41 30.07
N LYS A 593 -41.04 13.37 29.95
CA LYS A 593 -41.33 14.82 29.98
C LYS A 593 -42.18 15.28 28.78
N LEU A 594 -42.00 14.65 27.63
CA LEU A 594 -42.64 14.99 26.38
C LEU A 594 -43.98 14.33 26.14
N ALA A 595 -44.39 13.41 27.02
CA ALA A 595 -45.68 12.72 26.90
C ALA A 595 -46.92 13.65 26.91
N ALA A 596 -46.82 14.82 27.55
CA ALA A 596 -47.86 15.84 27.62
C ALA A 596 -47.79 16.88 26.46
N VAL A 597 -46.77 16.86 25.63
CA VAL A 597 -46.55 17.84 24.55
C VAL A 597 -47.46 17.48 23.38
N LYS A 598 -48.43 18.34 23.07
CA LYS A 598 -49.36 18.17 21.95
C LYS A 598 -49.18 19.18 20.84
N THR A 599 -48.49 20.28 21.11
CA THR A 599 -48.19 21.36 20.14
C THR A 599 -46.74 21.81 20.22
N ILE A 600 -46.26 22.49 19.18
CA ILE A 600 -44.91 23.11 19.18
C ILE A 600 -44.75 24.13 20.30
N ALA A 601 -45.85 24.88 20.62
CA ALA A 601 -45.90 25.82 21.74
C ALA A 601 -45.72 25.11 23.11
N ASP A 602 -46.30 23.94 23.30
CA ASP A 602 -46.11 23.13 24.50
C ASP A 602 -44.65 22.65 24.60
N ALA A 603 -44.07 22.21 23.48
CA ALA A 603 -42.67 21.81 23.41
C ALA A 603 -41.73 22.98 23.79
N GLN A 604 -42.00 24.17 23.29
CA GLN A 604 -41.22 25.36 23.62
C GLN A 604 -41.30 25.70 25.12
N LYS A 605 -42.50 25.64 25.71
CA LYS A 605 -42.69 25.80 27.17
C LYS A 605 -41.95 24.74 27.97
N ALA A 606 -41.83 23.53 27.41
CA ALA A 606 -41.05 22.43 28.02
C ALA A 606 -39.52 22.58 27.83
N GLY A 607 -39.05 23.67 27.21
CA GLY A 607 -37.62 23.98 27.04
C GLY A 607 -37.01 23.52 25.70
N ALA A 608 -37.84 23.22 24.70
CA ALA A 608 -37.32 22.88 23.37
C ALA A 608 -36.68 24.07 22.67
N LYS A 609 -35.65 23.81 21.90
CA LYS A 609 -35.21 24.72 20.84
C LYS A 609 -36.10 24.48 19.61
N VAL A 610 -36.77 25.54 19.16
CA VAL A 610 -37.69 25.44 18.02
C VAL A 610 -37.03 26.08 16.78
N ASP A 611 -36.95 25.31 15.69
CA ASP A 611 -36.40 25.72 14.42
C ASP A 611 -37.33 25.33 13.27
N SER A 612 -37.24 26.02 12.14
CA SER A 612 -37.86 25.62 10.89
C SER A 612 -36.85 24.84 10.05
N VAL A 613 -37.20 23.64 9.66
CA VAL A 613 -36.38 22.78 8.79
C VAL A 613 -37.16 22.45 7.54
N ASN A 614 -36.59 22.79 6.40
CA ASN A 614 -37.26 22.72 5.10
C ASN A 614 -36.65 21.62 4.22
N GLN A 615 -37.42 21.19 3.22
CA GLN A 615 -36.97 20.27 2.16
C GLN A 615 -36.46 18.91 2.67
N ILE A 616 -37.06 18.41 3.74
CA ILE A 616 -36.74 17.10 4.30
C ILE A 616 -37.31 16.02 3.38
N THR A 617 -36.45 15.09 2.95
CA THR A 617 -36.85 13.92 2.17
C THR A 617 -36.64 12.63 2.97
N PHE A 618 -37.32 11.55 2.59
CA PHE A 618 -37.16 10.25 3.23
C PHE A 618 -35.75 9.67 3.03
N SER A 619 -35.19 9.86 1.85
CA SER A 619 -33.93 9.23 1.44
C SER A 619 -32.67 9.88 2.01
N ALA A 620 -32.76 11.09 2.57
CA ALA A 620 -31.63 11.81 3.14
C ALA A 620 -31.83 12.07 4.64
N PRO A 621 -30.82 11.76 5.49
CA PRO A 621 -30.87 12.15 6.90
C PRO A 621 -30.91 13.66 7.06
N VAL A 622 -31.86 14.15 7.85
CA VAL A 622 -31.93 15.59 8.17
C VAL A 622 -30.82 15.95 9.17
N PHE A 623 -30.06 17.00 8.87
CA PHE A 623 -29.12 17.56 9.82
C PHE A 623 -29.83 18.56 10.73
N VAL A 624 -29.75 18.36 12.04
CA VAL A 624 -30.36 19.24 13.04
C VAL A 624 -29.28 20.09 13.69
N GLN A 625 -29.29 21.40 13.40
CA GLN A 625 -28.28 22.34 13.88
C GLN A 625 -28.26 22.44 15.42
N ALA A 626 -29.43 22.38 16.06
CA ALA A 626 -29.56 22.48 17.53
C ALA A 626 -28.81 21.35 18.28
N THR A 627 -28.61 20.21 17.67
CA THR A 627 -27.92 19.03 18.24
C THR A 627 -26.61 18.71 17.53
N GLY A 628 -26.32 19.33 16.39
CA GLY A 628 -25.13 19.07 15.56
C GLY A 628 -25.10 17.66 14.98
N SER A 629 -26.26 17.01 14.79
CA SER A 629 -26.35 15.60 14.40
C SER A 629 -27.21 15.38 13.17
N SER A 630 -26.86 14.37 12.38
CA SER A 630 -27.71 13.85 11.31
C SER A 630 -28.69 12.84 11.86
N GLU A 631 -29.98 13.00 11.56
CA GLU A 631 -31.10 12.32 12.20
C GLU A 631 -31.95 11.54 11.19
N PRO A 632 -31.55 10.32 10.81
CA PRO A 632 -32.30 9.52 9.84
C PRO A 632 -33.69 9.09 10.37
N ALA A 633 -33.80 8.83 11.69
CA ALA A 633 -35.08 8.48 12.30
C ALA A 633 -36.09 9.63 12.17
N LEU A 634 -35.64 10.89 12.26
CA LEU A 634 -36.48 12.07 12.06
C LEU A 634 -36.98 12.16 10.63
N SER A 635 -36.11 11.95 9.62
CA SER A 635 -36.51 11.94 8.20
C SER A 635 -37.60 10.89 7.95
N GLY A 636 -37.45 9.68 8.49
CA GLY A 636 -38.46 8.62 8.40
C GLY A 636 -39.80 8.99 9.06
N ALA A 637 -39.75 9.56 10.27
CA ALA A 637 -40.93 9.99 10.97
C ALA A 637 -41.70 11.12 10.26
N VAL A 638 -40.95 12.11 9.69
CA VAL A 638 -41.52 13.22 8.92
C VAL A 638 -42.18 12.71 7.63
N ALA A 639 -41.58 11.77 6.96
CA ALA A 639 -42.11 11.23 5.70
C ALA A 639 -43.50 10.61 5.86
N VAL A 640 -43.79 9.94 7.00
CA VAL A 640 -45.06 9.25 7.24
C VAL A 640 -46.09 10.14 7.97
N THR A 641 -45.71 11.32 8.46
CA THR A 641 -46.63 12.24 9.13
C THR A 641 -47.35 13.11 8.10
N ALA A 642 -48.66 13.24 8.19
CA ALA A 642 -49.46 14.07 7.26
C ALA A 642 -49.21 15.57 7.48
N GLN A 643 -49.46 16.37 6.45
CA GLN A 643 -49.40 17.82 6.54
C GLN A 643 -50.38 18.34 7.61
N GLY A 644 -49.96 19.34 8.36
CA GLY A 644 -50.69 19.92 9.46
C GLY A 644 -50.65 19.12 10.79
N GLN A 645 -50.14 17.89 10.77
CA GLN A 645 -50.10 17.00 11.93
C GLN A 645 -48.77 17.10 12.72
N MET A 646 -48.91 16.88 14.03
CA MET A 646 -47.78 16.68 14.94
C MET A 646 -47.22 15.23 14.83
N SER A 647 -45.98 15.07 15.19
CA SER A 647 -45.39 13.72 15.41
C SER A 647 -46.23 12.95 16.45
N LYS A 648 -46.54 11.68 16.14
CA LYS A 648 -47.36 10.82 17.03
C LYS A 648 -46.70 10.54 18.38
N ALA A 649 -45.39 10.57 18.42
CA ALA A 649 -44.55 10.34 19.60
C ALA A 649 -43.24 11.11 19.46
N PRO A 650 -42.50 11.34 20.54
CA PRO A 650 -41.14 11.83 20.47
C PRO A 650 -40.25 10.89 19.66
N VAL A 651 -39.48 11.44 18.70
CA VAL A 651 -38.56 10.70 17.87
C VAL A 651 -37.20 10.64 18.56
N LYS A 652 -36.66 9.43 18.73
CA LYS A 652 -35.34 9.18 19.25
C LYS A 652 -34.31 9.44 18.11
N GLY A 653 -33.50 10.44 18.30
CA GLY A 653 -32.40 10.73 17.35
C GLY A 653 -31.02 10.42 17.93
N ASN A 654 -30.00 10.74 17.15
CA ASN A 654 -28.60 10.58 17.54
C ASN A 654 -28.17 11.65 18.57
N GLY A 655 -28.60 12.92 18.39
CA GLY A 655 -28.21 14.05 19.22
C GLY A 655 -29.27 14.50 20.21
N GLY A 656 -30.52 14.02 20.11
CA GLY A 656 -31.63 14.49 20.96
C GLY A 656 -32.93 13.74 20.75
N ALA A 657 -33.96 14.15 21.55
CA ALA A 657 -35.34 13.79 21.32
C ALA A 657 -36.05 14.90 20.56
N TYR A 658 -36.92 14.53 19.64
CA TYR A 658 -37.55 15.47 18.71
C TYR A 658 -39.08 15.30 18.72
N VAL A 659 -39.77 16.42 18.68
CA VAL A 659 -41.18 16.48 18.28
C VAL A 659 -41.31 17.52 17.19
N PHE A 660 -42.16 17.30 16.21
CA PHE A 660 -42.28 18.18 15.06
C PHE A 660 -43.72 18.30 14.56
N GLN A 661 -44.01 19.37 13.87
CA GLN A 661 -45.24 19.56 13.11
C GLN A 661 -44.90 19.71 11.63
N VAL A 662 -45.55 18.93 10.79
CA VAL A 662 -45.37 19.07 9.30
C VAL A 662 -46.20 20.27 8.83
N VAL A 663 -45.52 21.30 8.35
CA VAL A 663 -46.16 22.55 7.86
C VAL A 663 -46.60 22.40 6.41
N LYS A 664 -45.71 21.82 5.60
CA LYS A 664 -45.93 21.69 4.13
C LYS A 664 -45.40 20.35 3.65
N LYS A 665 -46.12 19.76 2.70
CA LYS A 665 -45.63 18.65 1.86
C LYS A 665 -45.83 19.02 0.39
N ALA A 666 -44.78 18.81 -0.39
CA ALA A 666 -44.82 19.08 -1.83
C ALA A 666 -43.84 18.17 -2.58
N ASP A 667 -44.08 17.96 -3.83
CA ASP A 667 -43.07 17.36 -4.69
C ASP A 667 -42.01 18.43 -5.01
N ARG A 668 -40.75 18.02 -5.11
CA ARG A 668 -39.64 18.91 -5.49
C ARG A 668 -39.88 19.53 -6.84
N GLU A 669 -39.70 20.85 -6.94
CA GLU A 669 -39.92 21.60 -8.16
C GLU A 669 -39.04 21.05 -9.29
N GLY A 670 -39.65 20.81 -10.46
CA GLY A 670 -38.94 20.28 -11.62
C GLY A 670 -38.70 18.78 -11.62
N ALA A 671 -38.97 18.07 -10.54
CA ALA A 671 -38.81 16.62 -10.47
C ALA A 671 -39.85 15.92 -11.36
N LYS A 672 -39.38 15.09 -12.30
CA LYS A 672 -40.26 14.29 -13.17
C LYS A 672 -39.89 12.83 -13.02
N PHE A 673 -40.90 12.00 -12.75
CA PHE A 673 -40.71 10.56 -12.67
C PHE A 673 -40.52 9.96 -14.06
N ASP A 674 -39.41 9.31 -14.28
CA ASP A 674 -39.17 8.43 -15.41
C ASP A 674 -38.79 7.03 -14.91
N ALA A 675 -39.66 6.07 -15.18
CA ALA A 675 -39.54 4.72 -14.65
C ALA A 675 -38.23 4.03 -15.10
N LYS A 676 -37.86 4.21 -16.37
CA LYS A 676 -36.66 3.58 -16.94
C LYS A 676 -35.38 4.12 -16.31
N THR A 677 -35.26 5.42 -16.19
CA THR A 677 -34.12 6.07 -15.54
C THR A 677 -34.01 5.65 -14.09
N GLN A 678 -35.11 5.61 -13.36
CA GLN A 678 -35.13 5.24 -11.95
C GLN A 678 -34.81 3.74 -11.74
N GLU A 679 -35.30 2.86 -12.59
CA GLU A 679 -34.92 1.45 -12.58
C GLU A 679 -33.44 1.23 -12.88
N GLN A 680 -32.88 2.00 -13.81
CA GLN A 680 -31.42 1.98 -14.07
C GLN A 680 -30.61 2.41 -12.84
N MET A 681 -31.03 3.45 -12.13
CA MET A 681 -30.38 3.89 -10.90
C MET A 681 -30.44 2.79 -9.83
N LEU A 682 -31.59 2.15 -9.64
CA LEU A 682 -31.76 1.04 -8.69
C LEU A 682 -30.88 -0.17 -9.09
N SER A 683 -30.79 -0.46 -10.39
CA SER A 683 -29.91 -1.52 -10.89
C SER A 683 -28.43 -1.22 -10.61
N GLN A 684 -27.99 0.02 -10.75
CA GLN A 684 -26.63 0.42 -10.37
C GLN A 684 -26.37 0.27 -8.86
N GLN A 685 -27.35 0.65 -8.03
CA GLN A 685 -27.28 0.44 -6.59
C GLN A 685 -27.24 -1.06 -6.22
N ALA A 686 -28.00 -1.89 -6.92
CA ALA A 686 -27.96 -3.34 -6.78
C ALA A 686 -26.59 -3.92 -7.12
N MET A 687 -25.94 -3.46 -8.18
CA MET A 687 -24.55 -3.85 -8.53
C MET A 687 -23.56 -3.46 -7.44
N GLN A 688 -23.69 -2.27 -6.87
CA GLN A 688 -22.85 -1.84 -5.73
C GLN A 688 -23.12 -2.68 -4.48
N ALA A 689 -24.38 -3.02 -4.19
CA ALA A 689 -24.74 -3.89 -3.09
C ALA A 689 -24.21 -5.32 -3.30
N ALA A 690 -24.27 -5.83 -4.54
CA ALA A 690 -23.70 -7.13 -4.90
C ALA A 690 -22.18 -7.20 -4.70
N SER A 691 -21.47 -6.09 -4.92
CA SER A 691 -20.03 -6.04 -4.63
C SER A 691 -19.72 -6.15 -3.14
N ARG A 692 -20.56 -5.59 -2.26
CA ARG A 692 -20.44 -5.72 -0.80
C ARG A 692 -20.69 -7.15 -0.31
N PHE A 693 -21.51 -7.92 -1.04
CA PHE A 693 -21.77 -9.32 -0.71
C PHE A 693 -20.50 -10.18 -0.72
N MET A 694 -19.49 -9.80 -1.48
CA MET A 694 -18.18 -10.45 -1.45
C MET A 694 -17.50 -10.38 -0.07
N SER A 695 -17.70 -9.29 0.68
CA SER A 695 -17.18 -9.17 2.05
C SER A 695 -17.84 -10.16 2.99
N GLU A 696 -19.14 -10.41 2.83
CA GLU A 696 -19.89 -11.40 3.60
C GLU A 696 -19.41 -12.83 3.29
N LEU A 697 -19.14 -13.13 2.02
CA LEU A 697 -18.59 -14.41 1.61
C LEU A 697 -17.20 -14.64 2.19
N TYR A 698 -16.38 -13.60 2.21
CA TYR A 698 -15.04 -13.65 2.83
C TYR A 698 -15.14 -13.98 4.32
N GLN A 699 -16.04 -13.32 5.06
CA GLN A 699 -16.27 -13.60 6.48
C GLN A 699 -16.76 -15.03 6.73
N LYS A 700 -17.60 -15.56 5.83
CA LYS A 700 -18.12 -16.94 5.92
C LYS A 700 -17.10 -18.01 5.48
N ALA A 701 -16.07 -17.63 4.77
CA ALA A 701 -15.06 -18.55 4.26
C ALA A 701 -14.12 -19.09 5.35
N ASN A 702 -14.21 -18.58 6.59
CA ASN A 702 -13.35 -18.96 7.72
C ASN A 702 -11.87 -18.98 7.32
N VAL A 703 -11.41 -17.86 6.74
CA VAL A 703 -10.01 -17.73 6.30
C VAL A 703 -9.09 -17.70 7.52
N VAL A 704 -8.13 -18.61 7.54
CA VAL A 704 -7.01 -18.61 8.49
C VAL A 704 -5.78 -18.07 7.77
N ASP A 705 -5.16 -17.05 8.33
CA ASP A 705 -3.96 -16.42 7.77
C ASP A 705 -2.77 -16.58 8.74
N ASN A 706 -1.81 -17.40 8.32
CA ASN A 706 -0.59 -17.68 9.08
C ASN A 706 0.66 -17.09 8.40
N ARG A 707 0.49 -16.15 7.47
CA ARG A 707 1.60 -15.56 6.71
C ARG A 707 2.62 -14.89 7.61
N TYR A 708 2.22 -14.32 8.75
CA TYR A 708 3.12 -13.72 9.74
C TYR A 708 4.20 -14.69 10.24
N LEU A 709 3.99 -16.01 10.14
CA LEU A 709 5.00 -17.01 10.51
C LEU A 709 6.11 -17.14 9.45
N PHE A 710 5.84 -16.76 8.21
CA PHE A 710 6.73 -17.03 7.06
C PHE A 710 7.32 -15.76 6.43
N PHE A 711 6.61 -14.64 6.53
CA PHE A 711 6.95 -13.41 5.78
C PHE A 711 7.04 -12.18 6.67
#